data_d595b600231e2135988e2df2494a06d7
#
_entry.id   d595b600231e2135988e2df2494a06d7
#
_cell.length_a   1.000
_cell.length_b   1.000
_cell.length_c   1.000
_cell.angle_alpha   90.00
_cell.angle_beta   90.00
_cell.angle_gamma   90.00
#
_symmetry.space_group_name_H-M   'P 1'
#
loop_
_entity.id
_entity.type
_entity.pdbx_description
1 polymer ?
#
loop_
_entity_poly.entity_id
_entity_poly.type
_entity_poly.pdbx_seq_one_letter_code
_entity_poly.pdbx_strand_id
1 'polypeptide(L)'
;MNNLDFSLSDLIAGYVTSFDPERGEYGGFQLQTSDKRDFQIELTDMTYAQLIRNLGEPYKDCTVQMRSMLTPGRYLYVYGIFYPETEQNFFNAKQIVFVGRSEHEYLFEKPDWWIKQIKELGDFYLQSQFGEGEIDYEQYRTSLSLIGAKDGSTRQETDTISRLVYGFASAYMLTGDERYLEAATKGTEYLHDNMRFLDKGEEICYWYHGVDVKPDGSKQKVFASEFDDDHHAIPAYEQIYALAGPTQTYRLTGDPQIKRDLDLTINLFDKHFLDKSEHGGFFSHIDPITLSADCPSLGKNRAKKNWNSIGDHAPAFLINMYLATGEQRCADFLEYTFDLIEEHFPCSENSPFVQERFNQDWTPDKAWGWQQDRAVVGHNLKIAWNVMRMNNLKPKEKYTALAEKIARIMPEVGSDRQRGGWYDVVERITRPDHTYHRHVWHDRKAWWQQEQAILAYQILAGTTGNSEQWQIARESAAFYNTWFLDNEAGGVYFNVLANGIPYLLEGDERGKGSHSMSGYHSFELAFLATVYNNLLITNKPIDLYFKPQPNGFPDNILRVQPDILPAGSIKISAVWLNDRPFYDFDPEQLTIELPTDLEEMRFKVRVMPTQISFDANLIEVAGGTATIVLKGTLDNSSTWHFQEVFDRAIAEPIKQILLDMRGLEHVSSNGIRAIAFNKQQMGDNVDIYLIQPSPAVREAISRSSFCDDVEIVESVESIPDVESSTAIGV
;
A
#
# COMPACT_ATOMS: atom_id res chain seq x y z
N MET A 1 -13.46 43.25 24.62
CA MET A 1 -13.20 42.21 23.61
C MET A 1 -14.54 41.94 22.98
N ASN A 2 -14.64 42.02 21.67
CA ASN A 2 -15.87 41.59 21.00
C ASN A 2 -16.10 40.11 21.32
N ASN A 3 -17.26 39.76 21.83
CA ASN A 3 -17.63 38.37 22.03
C ASN A 3 -17.64 37.67 20.65
N LEU A 4 -16.61 36.88 20.40
CA LEU A 4 -16.63 35.95 19.31
C LEU A 4 -17.61 34.81 19.69
N ASP A 5 -18.40 34.36 18.74
CA ASP A 5 -19.21 33.17 18.89
C ASP A 5 -18.31 31.94 18.86
N PHE A 6 -18.15 31.27 19.98
CA PHE A 6 -17.20 30.17 20.15
C PHE A 6 -17.83 28.77 20.07
N SER A 7 -19.05 28.62 19.58
CA SER A 7 -19.48 27.27 19.21
C SER A 7 -18.66 26.80 18.02
N LEU A 8 -17.94 25.70 18.18
CA LEU A 8 -17.02 25.16 17.17
C LEU A 8 -17.38 23.69 16.87
N SER A 9 -17.74 23.42 15.62
CA SER A 9 -17.84 22.02 15.15
C SER A 9 -16.45 21.49 14.81
N ASP A 10 -16.13 20.32 15.33
CA ASP A 10 -14.82 19.72 15.16
C ASP A 10 -14.86 18.20 15.21
N LEU A 11 -13.72 17.57 14.93
CA LEU A 11 -13.49 16.13 14.97
C LEU A 11 -12.55 15.81 16.13
N ILE A 12 -12.83 14.73 16.86
CA ILE A 12 -11.91 14.13 17.84
C ILE A 12 -11.72 12.66 17.50
N ALA A 13 -10.47 12.22 17.47
CA ALA A 13 -10.08 10.83 17.31
C ALA A 13 -9.45 10.30 18.61
N GLY A 14 -9.76 9.08 18.99
CA GLY A 14 -9.14 8.51 20.18
C GLY A 14 -9.74 7.18 20.62
N TYR A 15 -9.30 6.77 21.78
CA TYR A 15 -9.69 5.53 22.45
C TYR A 15 -10.73 5.79 23.53
N VAL A 16 -11.81 5.04 23.52
CA VAL A 16 -12.77 5.04 24.62
C VAL A 16 -12.07 4.55 25.88
N THR A 17 -12.18 5.29 26.99
CA THR A 17 -11.63 4.88 28.28
C THR A 17 -12.72 4.45 29.26
N SER A 18 -13.91 5.06 29.18
CA SER A 18 -15.07 4.68 30.00
C SER A 18 -16.37 5.12 29.32
N PHE A 19 -17.47 4.39 29.57
CA PHE A 19 -18.83 4.77 29.22
C PHE A 19 -19.64 4.99 30.48
N ASP A 20 -20.38 6.11 30.56
CA ASP A 20 -21.26 6.47 31.67
C ASP A 20 -22.69 6.64 31.16
N PRO A 21 -23.59 5.68 31.45
CA PRO A 21 -24.98 5.73 30.98
C PRO A 21 -25.82 6.82 31.65
N GLU A 22 -25.38 7.35 32.81
CA GLU A 22 -26.10 8.35 33.58
C GLU A 22 -25.64 9.81 33.24
N ARG A 23 -24.66 9.96 32.39
CA ARG A 23 -24.19 11.27 31.94
C ARG A 23 -25.17 11.91 30.98
N GLY A 24 -25.67 13.11 31.33
CA GLY A 24 -26.68 13.79 30.54
C GLY A 24 -27.99 12.97 30.40
N GLU A 25 -28.76 13.26 29.36
CA GLU A 25 -30.04 12.57 29.12
C GLU A 25 -29.84 11.26 28.35
N TYR A 26 -28.78 11.17 27.52
CA TYR A 26 -28.56 10.05 26.58
C TYR A 26 -27.32 9.22 26.88
N GLY A 27 -26.62 9.50 27.97
CA GLY A 27 -25.34 8.91 28.34
C GLY A 27 -24.15 9.67 27.74
N GLY A 28 -22.95 9.23 28.11
CA GLY A 28 -21.70 9.83 27.59
C GLY A 28 -20.51 8.91 27.82
N PHE A 29 -19.36 9.31 27.31
CA PHE A 29 -18.14 8.53 27.47
C PHE A 29 -16.90 9.44 27.51
N GLN A 30 -15.82 8.88 28.02
CA GLN A 30 -14.52 9.54 28.00
C GLN A 30 -13.71 8.99 26.82
N LEU A 31 -13.15 9.91 26.03
CA LEU A 31 -12.30 9.64 24.89
C LEU A 31 -10.91 10.20 25.14
N GLN A 32 -9.89 9.35 25.01
CA GLN A 32 -8.49 9.76 25.13
C GLN A 32 -7.82 9.77 23.75
N THR A 33 -7.27 10.90 23.35
CA THR A 33 -6.49 11.03 22.11
C THR A 33 -5.13 10.31 22.21
N SER A 34 -4.46 10.13 21.07
CA SER A 34 -3.13 9.49 21.01
C SER A 34 -2.07 10.18 21.86
N ASP A 35 -2.18 11.51 22.05
CA ASP A 35 -1.32 12.30 22.90
C ASP A 35 -1.81 12.44 24.35
N LYS A 36 -2.71 11.54 24.76
CA LYS A 36 -3.22 11.42 26.16
C LYS A 36 -4.04 12.59 26.66
N ARG A 37 -4.62 13.39 25.79
CA ARG A 37 -5.64 14.37 26.20
C ARG A 37 -6.99 13.70 26.35
N ASP A 38 -7.68 14.01 27.44
CA ASP A 38 -9.00 13.46 27.75
C ASP A 38 -10.11 14.42 27.32
N PHE A 39 -11.11 13.89 26.64
CA PHE A 39 -12.32 14.60 26.24
C PHE A 39 -13.55 13.91 26.80
N GLN A 40 -14.47 14.70 27.34
CA GLN A 40 -15.78 14.20 27.77
C GLN A 40 -16.76 14.36 26.64
N ILE A 41 -17.27 13.24 26.15
CA ILE A 41 -18.21 13.17 25.03
C ILE A 41 -19.62 12.93 25.60
N GLU A 42 -20.54 13.78 25.25
CA GLU A 42 -21.96 13.68 25.59
C GLU A 42 -22.77 13.23 24.38
N LEU A 43 -23.60 12.21 24.57
CA LEU A 43 -24.54 11.77 23.55
C LEU A 43 -25.80 12.62 23.58
N THR A 44 -26.41 12.84 22.42
CA THR A 44 -27.69 13.57 22.26
C THR A 44 -28.70 12.69 21.53
N ASP A 45 -29.97 13.11 21.50
CA ASP A 45 -31.02 12.46 20.72
C ASP A 45 -30.72 12.41 19.21
N MET A 46 -29.88 13.34 18.73
CA MET A 46 -29.43 13.44 17.34
C MET A 46 -28.12 12.72 17.05
N THR A 47 -27.51 12.06 18.04
CA THR A 47 -26.26 11.32 17.82
C THR A 47 -26.53 10.04 17.05
N TYR A 48 -25.85 9.87 15.94
CA TYR A 48 -25.89 8.64 15.13
C TYR A 48 -24.49 8.03 15.00
N ALA A 49 -24.44 6.74 14.68
CA ALA A 49 -23.17 6.02 14.55
C ALA A 49 -23.15 5.16 13.28
N GLN A 50 -21.95 5.06 12.71
CA GLN A 50 -21.68 4.18 11.58
C GLN A 50 -20.38 3.40 11.78
N LEU A 51 -20.28 2.28 11.07
CA LEU A 51 -19.01 1.60 10.87
C LEU A 51 -18.27 2.21 9.68
N ILE A 52 -16.95 2.21 9.75
CA ILE A 52 -16.11 2.50 8.59
C ILE A 52 -16.51 1.60 7.42
N ARG A 53 -16.47 2.13 6.22
CA ARG A 53 -16.78 1.42 4.97
C ARG A 53 -15.65 1.58 3.96
N ASN A 54 -15.44 0.57 3.16
CA ASN A 54 -14.52 0.63 2.04
C ASN A 54 -15.17 1.30 0.82
N LEU A 55 -14.41 1.61 -0.22
CA LEU A 55 -14.95 2.04 -1.50
C LEU A 55 -15.98 1.02 -2.02
N GLY A 56 -17.05 1.50 -2.64
CA GLY A 56 -18.12 0.69 -3.17
C GLY A 56 -19.04 0.03 -2.12
N GLU A 57 -18.74 0.14 -0.83
CA GLU A 57 -19.57 -0.44 0.22
C GLU A 57 -20.72 0.50 0.62
N PRO A 58 -21.92 -0.04 0.87
CA PRO A 58 -23.05 0.75 1.33
C PRO A 58 -22.83 1.32 2.74
N TYR A 59 -23.59 2.35 3.08
CA TYR A 59 -23.63 2.91 4.42
C TYR A 59 -23.96 1.81 5.47
N LYS A 60 -23.20 1.80 6.56
CA LYS A 60 -23.31 0.79 7.62
C LYS A 60 -23.74 1.44 8.94
N ASP A 61 -25.04 1.68 9.08
CA ASP A 61 -25.61 2.22 10.32
C ASP A 61 -25.43 1.26 11.49
N CYS A 62 -24.96 1.76 12.63
CA CYS A 62 -24.86 1.03 13.90
C CYS A 62 -25.39 1.88 15.07
N THR A 63 -26.25 2.86 14.82
CA THR A 63 -26.81 3.77 15.85
C THR A 63 -27.50 3.00 16.98
N VAL A 64 -28.26 1.96 16.66
CA VAL A 64 -28.94 1.13 17.68
C VAL A 64 -27.95 0.40 18.59
N GLN A 65 -26.83 -0.07 18.04
CA GLN A 65 -25.77 -0.80 18.76
C GLN A 65 -24.72 0.15 19.40
N MET A 66 -24.77 1.44 19.10
CA MET A 66 -23.74 2.43 19.47
C MET A 66 -23.34 2.34 20.94
N ARG A 67 -24.29 2.36 21.87
CA ARG A 67 -24.00 2.33 23.30
C ARG A 67 -23.28 1.05 23.74
N SER A 68 -23.66 -0.11 23.20
CA SER A 68 -23.00 -1.38 23.49
C SER A 68 -21.62 -1.51 22.86
N MET A 69 -21.35 -0.66 21.84
CA MET A 69 -20.06 -0.60 21.16
C MET A 69 -19.07 0.37 21.81
N LEU A 70 -19.51 1.27 22.72
CA LEU A 70 -18.64 2.22 23.42
C LEU A 70 -17.91 1.54 24.60
N THR A 71 -17.01 0.62 24.26
CA THR A 71 -16.23 -0.16 25.23
C THR A 71 -14.78 0.36 25.34
N PRO A 72 -14.13 0.27 26.52
CA PRO A 72 -12.75 0.72 26.70
C PRO A 72 -11.77 0.08 25.71
N GLY A 73 -10.79 0.85 25.24
CA GLY A 73 -9.78 0.43 24.27
C GLY A 73 -10.20 0.54 22.80
N ARG A 74 -11.44 0.88 22.50
CA ARG A 74 -11.93 1.02 21.13
C ARG A 74 -11.55 2.37 20.53
N TYR A 75 -10.89 2.35 19.38
CA TYR A 75 -10.59 3.54 18.61
C TYR A 75 -11.77 3.96 17.73
N LEU A 76 -12.08 5.26 17.74
CA LEU A 76 -13.19 5.82 16.96
C LEU A 76 -12.99 7.31 16.67
N TYR A 77 -13.83 7.83 15.81
CA TYR A 77 -13.97 9.26 15.51
C TYR A 77 -15.30 9.78 16.04
N VAL A 78 -15.26 10.98 16.63
CA VAL A 78 -16.45 11.74 17.03
C VAL A 78 -16.44 13.09 16.34
N TYR A 79 -17.42 13.35 15.49
CA TYR A 79 -17.71 14.68 14.98
C TYR A 79 -18.83 15.30 15.81
N GLY A 80 -18.65 16.54 16.28
CA GLY A 80 -19.62 17.15 17.18
C GLY A 80 -19.33 18.64 17.41
N ILE A 81 -19.86 19.18 18.50
CA ILE A 81 -19.82 20.62 18.79
C ILE A 81 -19.27 20.87 20.20
N PHE A 82 -18.25 21.72 20.28
CA PHE A 82 -17.85 22.36 21.51
C PHE A 82 -18.75 23.54 21.81
N TYR A 83 -19.28 23.62 23.05
CA TYR A 83 -19.97 24.77 23.58
C TYR A 83 -19.12 25.47 24.64
N PRO A 84 -19.08 26.82 24.66
CA PRO A 84 -18.14 27.57 25.50
C PRO A 84 -18.55 27.69 26.99
N GLU A 85 -19.65 27.10 27.39
CA GLU A 85 -20.31 27.35 28.69
C GLU A 85 -19.75 26.53 29.86
N THR A 86 -18.75 25.68 29.64
CA THR A 86 -18.24 24.77 30.66
C THR A 86 -16.75 24.93 30.90
N GLU A 87 -16.32 24.85 32.17
CA GLU A 87 -14.91 24.79 32.56
C GLU A 87 -14.21 23.48 32.14
N GLN A 88 -14.97 22.51 31.66
CA GLN A 88 -14.51 21.20 31.20
C GLN A 88 -14.68 21.09 29.69
N ASN A 89 -13.82 20.35 29.02
CA ASN A 89 -13.86 20.10 27.57
C ASN A 89 -15.05 19.16 27.22
N PHE A 90 -16.28 19.69 27.34
CA PHE A 90 -17.49 18.97 26.92
C PHE A 90 -17.69 19.08 25.42
N PHE A 91 -18.00 17.93 24.82
CA PHE A 91 -18.19 17.83 23.39
C PHE A 91 -19.49 17.06 23.09
N ASN A 92 -20.47 17.73 22.49
CA ASN A 92 -21.70 17.12 22.09
C ASN A 92 -21.55 16.36 20.78
N ALA A 93 -21.56 15.03 20.86
CA ALA A 93 -21.45 14.18 19.69
C ALA A 93 -22.64 14.29 18.75
N LYS A 94 -22.36 14.37 17.45
CA LYS A 94 -23.36 14.29 16.37
C LYS A 94 -23.19 13.03 15.55
N GLN A 95 -21.94 12.67 15.24
CA GLN A 95 -21.62 11.47 14.49
C GLN A 95 -20.47 10.72 15.16
N ILE A 96 -20.60 9.41 15.27
CA ILE A 96 -19.54 8.51 15.72
C ILE A 96 -19.20 7.55 14.58
N VAL A 97 -17.92 7.41 14.25
CA VAL A 97 -17.44 6.44 13.27
C VAL A 97 -16.57 5.40 13.97
N PHE A 98 -17.04 4.16 14.01
CA PHE A 98 -16.30 3.02 14.54
C PHE A 98 -15.44 2.40 13.44
N VAL A 99 -14.17 2.08 13.74
CA VAL A 99 -13.25 1.46 12.79
C VAL A 99 -13.32 -0.08 12.77
N GLY A 100 -14.03 -0.68 13.73
CA GLY A 100 -14.26 -2.11 13.85
C GLY A 100 -15.54 -2.43 14.60
N ARG A 101 -15.97 -3.71 14.58
CA ARG A 101 -17.19 -4.20 15.26
C ARG A 101 -16.95 -4.55 16.71
N SER A 102 -15.70 -4.88 17.06
CA SER A 102 -15.29 -5.27 18.42
C SER A 102 -14.05 -4.47 18.86
N GLU A 103 -13.68 -4.62 20.12
CA GLU A 103 -12.43 -4.12 20.65
C GLU A 103 -11.25 -4.69 19.87
N HIS A 104 -10.24 -3.88 19.63
CA HIS A 104 -9.03 -4.26 18.89
C HIS A 104 -9.26 -4.76 17.45
N GLU A 105 -10.49 -4.70 16.91
CA GLU A 105 -10.74 -4.96 15.49
C GLU A 105 -10.61 -3.67 14.67
N TYR A 106 -9.82 -3.75 13.61
CA TYR A 106 -9.72 -2.73 12.57
C TYR A 106 -10.11 -3.38 11.24
N LEU A 107 -11.19 -2.90 10.61
CA LEU A 107 -11.72 -3.54 9.40
C LEU A 107 -10.74 -3.52 8.24
N PHE A 108 -9.87 -2.52 8.17
CA PHE A 108 -8.84 -2.40 7.15
C PHE A 108 -7.61 -3.34 7.35
N GLU A 109 -7.57 -4.11 8.43
CA GLU A 109 -6.61 -5.21 8.62
C GLU A 109 -7.11 -6.54 8.03
N LYS A 110 -8.35 -6.61 7.55
CA LYS A 110 -8.85 -7.81 6.86
C LYS A 110 -8.04 -8.06 5.59
N PRO A 111 -7.70 -9.32 5.28
CA PRO A 111 -6.80 -9.66 4.17
C PRO A 111 -7.25 -9.14 2.82
N ASP A 112 -8.56 -8.98 2.62
CA ASP A 112 -9.19 -8.57 1.37
C ASP A 112 -9.56 -7.08 1.30
N TRP A 113 -9.35 -6.30 2.38
CA TRP A 113 -9.77 -4.89 2.43
C TRP A 113 -9.12 -4.04 1.33
N TRP A 114 -7.79 -4.06 1.28
CA TRP A 114 -7.03 -3.28 0.32
C TRP A 114 -7.14 -3.83 -1.11
N ILE A 115 -7.37 -5.16 -1.26
CA ILE A 115 -7.65 -5.78 -2.56
C ILE A 115 -8.99 -5.31 -3.13
N LYS A 116 -10.03 -5.19 -2.29
CA LYS A 116 -11.31 -4.59 -2.69
C LYS A 116 -11.14 -3.12 -3.05
N GLN A 117 -10.36 -2.38 -2.26
CA GLN A 117 -10.13 -0.97 -2.52
C GLN A 117 -9.40 -0.73 -3.84
N ILE A 118 -8.35 -1.50 -4.15
CA ILE A 118 -7.61 -1.35 -5.42
C ILE A 118 -8.51 -1.70 -6.61
N LYS A 119 -9.42 -2.66 -6.47
CA LYS A 119 -10.40 -3.01 -7.50
C LYS A 119 -11.37 -1.86 -7.76
N GLU A 120 -11.96 -1.28 -6.74
CA GLU A 120 -12.89 -0.14 -6.87
C GLU A 120 -12.19 1.09 -7.47
N LEU A 121 -10.91 1.34 -7.11
CA LEU A 121 -10.09 2.37 -7.74
C LEU A 121 -9.85 2.09 -9.22
N GLY A 122 -9.53 0.85 -9.57
CA GLY A 122 -9.34 0.43 -10.97
C GLY A 122 -10.60 0.61 -11.79
N ASP A 123 -11.73 0.15 -11.29
CA ASP A 123 -13.03 0.28 -11.96
C ASP A 123 -13.43 1.77 -12.11
N PHE A 124 -13.18 2.61 -11.09
CA PHE A 124 -13.41 4.04 -11.15
C PHE A 124 -12.61 4.73 -12.26
N TYR A 125 -11.31 4.48 -12.34
CA TYR A 125 -10.46 5.12 -13.37
C TYR A 125 -10.70 4.56 -14.77
N LEU A 126 -11.00 3.26 -14.92
CA LEU A 126 -11.43 2.68 -16.20
C LEU A 126 -12.69 3.40 -16.71
N GLN A 127 -13.69 3.53 -15.85
CA GLN A 127 -14.95 4.21 -16.20
C GLN A 127 -14.73 5.70 -16.51
N SER A 128 -13.95 6.40 -15.70
CA SER A 128 -13.70 7.84 -15.85
C SER A 128 -12.90 8.16 -17.13
N GLN A 129 -11.93 7.31 -17.50
CA GLN A 129 -11.07 7.57 -18.64
C GLN A 129 -11.58 6.96 -19.95
N PHE A 130 -12.21 5.78 -19.90
CA PHE A 130 -12.56 5.03 -21.12
C PHE A 130 -14.07 4.72 -21.24
N GLY A 131 -14.84 4.86 -20.14
CA GLY A 131 -16.27 4.51 -20.13
C GLY A 131 -16.47 3.00 -20.23
N GLU A 132 -17.58 2.59 -20.87
CA GLU A 132 -17.92 1.17 -21.12
C GLU A 132 -17.35 0.65 -22.45
N GLY A 133 -16.59 1.49 -23.17
CA GLY A 133 -16.06 1.17 -24.48
C GLY A 133 -14.72 0.42 -24.43
N GLU A 134 -14.09 0.31 -25.59
CA GLU A 134 -12.73 -0.19 -25.71
C GLU A 134 -11.75 0.77 -25.00
N ILE A 135 -10.73 0.22 -24.34
CA ILE A 135 -9.68 1.00 -23.71
C ILE A 135 -8.84 1.65 -24.80
N ASP A 136 -8.95 2.98 -24.91
CA ASP A 136 -8.26 3.80 -25.92
C ASP A 136 -7.68 5.05 -25.28
N TYR A 137 -6.36 5.11 -25.18
CA TYR A 137 -5.64 6.22 -24.55
C TYR A 137 -5.69 7.54 -25.33
N GLU A 138 -6.19 7.56 -26.56
CA GLU A 138 -6.57 8.82 -27.24
C GLU A 138 -7.64 9.58 -26.45
N GLN A 139 -8.46 8.85 -25.70
CA GLN A 139 -9.52 9.40 -24.87
C GLN A 139 -9.05 9.83 -23.48
N TYR A 140 -7.86 9.40 -23.03
CA TYR A 140 -7.33 9.79 -21.72
C TYR A 140 -7.24 11.33 -21.60
N ARG A 141 -7.51 11.85 -20.41
CA ARG A 141 -7.28 13.25 -20.05
C ARG A 141 -6.69 13.34 -18.65
N THR A 142 -5.69 14.22 -18.48
CA THR A 142 -5.04 14.45 -17.20
C THR A 142 -6.03 14.97 -16.16
N SER A 143 -6.89 15.92 -16.54
CA SER A 143 -7.85 16.54 -15.62
C SER A 143 -9.16 15.77 -15.57
N LEU A 144 -9.58 15.43 -14.35
CA LEU A 144 -10.88 14.87 -14.02
C LEU A 144 -11.54 15.69 -12.91
N SER A 145 -12.81 15.96 -13.05
CA SER A 145 -13.61 16.64 -12.03
C SER A 145 -13.77 15.79 -10.76
N LEU A 146 -14.39 16.34 -9.73
CA LEU A 146 -14.69 15.66 -8.47
C LEU A 146 -15.45 14.32 -8.67
N ILE A 147 -16.32 14.24 -9.67
CA ILE A 147 -17.11 13.03 -9.99
C ILE A 147 -16.44 12.15 -11.06
N GLY A 148 -15.17 12.37 -11.38
CA GLY A 148 -14.45 11.60 -12.39
C GLY A 148 -14.76 11.96 -13.85
N ALA A 149 -15.55 13.01 -14.11
CA ALA A 149 -15.84 13.44 -15.46
C ALA A 149 -14.70 14.31 -16.03
N LYS A 150 -14.42 14.18 -17.34
CA LYS A 150 -13.47 15.02 -18.06
C LYS A 150 -13.98 16.45 -18.13
N ASP A 151 -13.13 17.43 -17.90
CA ASP A 151 -13.45 18.86 -17.83
C ASP A 151 -13.40 19.58 -19.19
N GLY A 152 -13.10 18.87 -20.28
CA GLY A 152 -12.92 19.41 -21.62
C GLY A 152 -11.49 19.84 -21.94
N SER A 153 -10.53 19.66 -21.05
CA SER A 153 -9.09 19.81 -21.31
C SER A 153 -8.65 18.88 -22.44
N THR A 154 -7.67 19.33 -23.22
CA THR A 154 -7.03 18.53 -24.29
C THR A 154 -5.75 17.85 -23.82
N ARG A 155 -5.26 18.18 -22.62
CA ARG A 155 -3.97 17.78 -22.07
C ARG A 155 -3.95 16.31 -21.68
N GLN A 156 -2.86 15.66 -22.11
CA GLN A 156 -2.43 14.33 -21.69
C GLN A 156 -0.97 14.45 -21.24
N GLU A 157 -0.72 14.31 -19.95
CA GLU A 157 0.63 14.38 -19.39
C GLU A 157 1.23 12.99 -19.25
N THR A 158 2.50 12.88 -19.59
CA THR A 158 3.23 11.61 -19.64
C THR A 158 3.32 10.94 -18.29
N ASP A 159 3.70 11.69 -17.27
CA ASP A 159 3.86 11.15 -15.92
C ASP A 159 2.52 10.73 -15.30
N THR A 160 1.42 11.45 -15.58
CA THR A 160 0.09 11.10 -15.08
C THR A 160 -0.48 9.87 -15.75
N ILE A 161 -0.24 9.67 -17.06
CA ILE A 161 -0.57 8.41 -17.75
C ILE A 161 0.24 7.25 -17.13
N SER A 162 1.55 7.43 -17.00
CA SER A 162 2.43 6.40 -16.46
C SER A 162 2.04 6.00 -15.03
N ARG A 163 1.70 6.95 -14.19
CA ARG A 163 1.21 6.73 -12.84
C ARG A 163 -0.10 5.94 -12.80
N LEU A 164 -1.03 6.22 -13.72
CA LEU A 164 -2.26 5.46 -13.81
C LEU A 164 -2.01 4.04 -14.34
N VAL A 165 -1.11 3.88 -15.31
CA VAL A 165 -0.64 2.58 -15.80
C VAL A 165 -0.04 1.74 -14.67
N TYR A 166 0.78 2.35 -13.79
CA TYR A 166 1.28 1.70 -12.57
C TYR A 166 0.13 1.18 -11.71
N GLY A 167 -0.91 1.99 -11.54
CA GLY A 167 -2.10 1.61 -10.78
C GLY A 167 -2.80 0.39 -11.37
N PHE A 168 -3.06 0.38 -12.68
CA PHE A 168 -3.69 -0.75 -13.36
C PHE A 168 -2.81 -2.01 -13.32
N ALA A 169 -1.50 -1.89 -13.54
CA ALA A 169 -0.58 -3.02 -13.44
C ALA A 169 -0.57 -3.62 -12.02
N SER A 170 -0.57 -2.78 -10.98
CA SER A 170 -0.64 -3.21 -9.58
C SER A 170 -1.99 -3.85 -9.25
N ALA A 171 -3.10 -3.32 -9.78
CA ALA A 171 -4.43 -3.91 -9.63
C ALA A 171 -4.51 -5.30 -10.29
N TYR A 172 -3.95 -5.46 -11.50
CA TYR A 172 -3.85 -6.79 -12.11
C TYR A 172 -3.04 -7.75 -11.25
N MET A 173 -1.88 -7.32 -10.75
CA MET A 173 -1.01 -8.17 -9.93
C MET A 173 -1.72 -8.72 -8.69
N LEU A 174 -2.69 -7.98 -8.09
CA LEU A 174 -3.45 -8.44 -6.92
C LEU A 174 -4.76 -9.15 -7.26
N THR A 175 -5.35 -8.91 -8.44
CA THR A 175 -6.71 -9.38 -8.73
C THR A 175 -6.78 -10.39 -9.86
N GLY A 176 -5.83 -10.39 -10.79
CA GLY A 176 -5.86 -11.17 -12.04
C GLY A 176 -6.94 -10.71 -13.03
N ASP A 177 -7.52 -9.52 -12.87
CA ASP A 177 -8.55 -8.99 -13.78
C ASP A 177 -7.90 -8.47 -15.07
N GLU A 178 -8.13 -9.16 -16.17
CA GLU A 178 -7.53 -8.89 -17.48
C GLU A 178 -7.80 -7.47 -18.00
N ARG A 179 -8.87 -6.80 -17.58
CA ARG A 179 -9.15 -5.42 -17.96
C ARG A 179 -8.06 -4.47 -17.51
N TYR A 180 -7.51 -4.71 -16.30
CA TYR A 180 -6.42 -3.89 -15.78
C TYR A 180 -5.10 -4.14 -16.50
N LEU A 181 -4.81 -5.38 -16.87
CA LEU A 181 -3.63 -5.69 -17.68
C LEU A 181 -3.74 -5.06 -19.08
N GLU A 182 -4.90 -5.14 -19.72
CA GLU A 182 -5.16 -4.50 -21.01
C GLU A 182 -4.93 -2.98 -20.90
N ALA A 183 -5.46 -2.34 -19.85
CA ALA A 183 -5.24 -0.91 -19.63
C ALA A 183 -3.76 -0.56 -19.38
N ALA A 184 -3.04 -1.38 -18.63
CA ALA A 184 -1.62 -1.19 -18.39
C ALA A 184 -0.78 -1.36 -19.67
N THR A 185 -1.07 -2.39 -20.45
CA THR A 185 -0.35 -2.67 -21.70
C THR A 185 -0.60 -1.58 -22.75
N LYS A 186 -1.87 -1.27 -23.04
CA LYS A 186 -2.24 -0.21 -24.00
C LYS A 186 -1.71 1.17 -23.57
N GLY A 187 -1.70 1.47 -22.27
CA GLY A 187 -1.12 2.72 -21.77
C GLY A 187 0.38 2.78 -21.94
N THR A 188 1.08 1.69 -21.70
CA THR A 188 2.53 1.59 -21.95
C THR A 188 2.86 1.72 -23.44
N GLU A 189 2.12 1.08 -24.32
CA GLU A 189 2.24 1.22 -25.78
C GLU A 189 1.98 2.68 -26.20
N TYR A 190 0.95 3.32 -25.65
CA TYR A 190 0.64 4.71 -25.93
C TYR A 190 1.77 5.66 -25.54
N LEU A 191 2.36 5.46 -24.35
CA LEU A 191 3.53 6.20 -23.89
C LEU A 191 4.71 6.01 -24.87
N HIS A 192 5.01 4.77 -25.25
CA HIS A 192 6.07 4.44 -26.20
C HIS A 192 5.88 5.14 -27.55
N ASP A 193 4.69 5.11 -28.12
CA ASP A 193 4.44 5.59 -29.47
C ASP A 193 4.29 7.11 -29.54
N ASN A 194 3.77 7.75 -28.49
CA ASN A 194 3.34 9.15 -28.57
C ASN A 194 4.11 10.11 -27.65
N MET A 195 4.71 9.63 -26.55
CA MET A 195 5.15 10.50 -25.46
C MET A 195 6.67 10.58 -25.29
N ARG A 196 7.45 9.95 -26.14
CA ARG A 196 8.91 9.91 -25.99
C ARG A 196 9.65 10.52 -27.17
N PHE A 197 10.88 11.00 -26.91
CA PHE A 197 11.88 11.34 -27.87
C PHE A 197 13.04 10.34 -27.77
N LEU A 198 13.33 9.67 -28.87
CA LEU A 198 14.42 8.71 -28.96
C LEU A 198 15.59 9.33 -29.73
N ASP A 199 16.72 9.56 -29.06
CA ASP A 199 17.98 9.89 -29.69
C ASP A 199 18.82 8.62 -29.87
N LYS A 200 18.88 8.16 -31.13
CA LYS A 200 19.66 6.96 -31.49
C LYS A 200 21.17 7.21 -31.52
N GLY A 201 21.58 8.46 -31.68
CA GLY A 201 22.99 8.84 -31.71
C GLY A 201 23.60 8.84 -30.30
N GLU A 202 22.86 9.33 -29.35
CA GLU A 202 23.27 9.34 -27.94
C GLU A 202 22.80 8.10 -27.16
N GLU A 203 21.97 7.26 -27.75
CA GLU A 203 21.34 6.10 -27.07
C GLU A 203 20.62 6.50 -25.79
N ILE A 204 19.78 7.53 -25.88
CA ILE A 204 18.94 8.02 -24.78
C ILE A 204 17.48 8.10 -25.19
N CYS A 205 16.60 8.02 -24.22
CA CYS A 205 15.19 8.32 -24.35
C CYS A 205 14.81 9.37 -23.31
N TYR A 206 14.17 10.47 -23.73
CA TYR A 206 13.49 11.35 -22.79
C TYR A 206 12.00 11.45 -23.13
N TRP A 207 11.21 11.75 -22.12
CA TRP A 207 9.76 11.77 -22.21
C TRP A 207 9.28 13.21 -22.29
N TYR A 208 8.38 13.49 -23.24
CA TYR A 208 7.74 14.80 -23.31
C TYR A 208 6.98 15.07 -22.02
N HIS A 209 6.79 16.34 -21.65
CA HIS A 209 5.85 16.70 -20.60
C HIS A 209 4.46 16.13 -20.91
N GLY A 210 4.00 16.28 -22.15
CA GLY A 210 2.73 15.73 -22.58
C GLY A 210 2.41 15.98 -24.05
N VAL A 211 1.16 15.73 -24.39
CA VAL A 211 0.57 16.11 -25.70
C VAL A 211 -0.78 16.78 -25.49
N ASP A 212 -1.11 17.72 -26.36
CA ASP A 212 -2.46 18.28 -26.47
C ASP A 212 -3.16 17.65 -27.67
N VAL A 213 -4.25 16.91 -27.41
CA VAL A 213 -5.07 16.28 -28.44
C VAL A 213 -6.13 17.27 -28.93
N LYS A 214 -5.97 17.77 -30.15
CA LYS A 214 -6.91 18.74 -30.74
C LYS A 214 -8.21 18.07 -31.20
N PRO A 215 -9.28 18.85 -31.39
CA PRO A 215 -10.57 18.32 -31.87
C PRO A 215 -10.53 17.57 -33.19
N ASP A 216 -9.52 17.87 -34.06
CA ASP A 216 -9.29 17.18 -35.34
C ASP A 216 -8.48 15.89 -35.19
N GLY A 217 -8.15 15.49 -33.96
CA GLY A 217 -7.33 14.31 -33.63
C GLY A 217 -5.82 14.53 -33.78
N SER A 218 -5.38 15.72 -34.20
CA SER A 218 -3.94 16.02 -34.24
C SER A 218 -3.37 16.22 -32.84
N LYS A 219 -2.10 15.83 -32.66
CA LYS A 219 -1.38 15.89 -31.39
C LYS A 219 -0.28 16.94 -31.45
N GLN A 220 -0.36 17.89 -30.52
CA GLN A 220 0.72 18.86 -30.33
C GLN A 220 1.59 18.40 -29.14
N LYS A 221 2.85 18.12 -29.40
CA LYS A 221 3.81 17.71 -28.37
C LYS A 221 4.24 18.90 -27.52
N VAL A 222 4.31 18.70 -26.24
CA VAL A 222 4.80 19.63 -25.22
C VAL A 222 6.10 19.07 -24.68
N PHE A 223 7.23 19.63 -25.15
CA PHE A 223 8.56 19.08 -24.89
C PHE A 223 9.06 19.30 -23.45
N ALA A 224 8.86 20.51 -22.93
CA ALA A 224 9.30 20.93 -21.61
C ALA A 224 8.10 21.07 -20.68
N SER A 225 8.32 20.99 -19.39
CA SER A 225 7.29 21.16 -18.39
C SER A 225 6.61 22.53 -18.51
N GLU A 226 5.31 22.55 -18.32
CA GLU A 226 4.49 23.75 -18.19
C GLU A 226 3.97 23.92 -16.74
N PHE A 227 4.50 23.13 -15.80
CA PHE A 227 4.03 23.10 -14.44
C PHE A 227 4.93 23.93 -13.50
N ASP A 228 4.35 24.95 -12.84
CA ASP A 228 4.88 25.78 -11.77
C ASP A 228 6.41 26.09 -11.84
N ASP A 229 7.16 25.63 -10.86
CA ASP A 229 8.61 25.85 -10.75
C ASP A 229 9.43 25.17 -11.84
N ASP A 230 8.87 24.16 -12.51
CA ASP A 230 9.52 23.35 -13.54
C ASP A 230 9.36 23.95 -14.95
N HIS A 231 8.63 25.07 -15.06
CA HIS A 231 8.22 25.66 -16.33
C HIS A 231 9.41 25.93 -17.28
N HIS A 232 9.31 25.46 -18.51
CA HIS A 232 10.33 25.53 -19.56
C HIS A 232 11.58 24.68 -19.35
N ALA A 233 11.60 23.75 -18.39
CA ALA A 233 12.68 22.80 -18.18
C ALA A 233 12.23 21.35 -18.42
N ILE A 234 13.18 20.42 -18.47
CA ILE A 234 12.92 18.99 -18.33
C ILE A 234 13.28 18.60 -16.91
N PRO A 235 12.30 18.41 -16.01
CA PRO A 235 12.58 18.01 -14.63
C PRO A 235 12.88 16.52 -14.55
N ALA A 236 13.83 16.13 -13.71
CA ALA A 236 14.09 14.71 -13.39
C ALA A 236 12.84 14.00 -12.91
N TYR A 237 12.00 14.68 -12.13
CA TYR A 237 10.75 14.19 -11.60
C TYR A 237 9.82 13.57 -12.65
N GLU A 238 9.54 14.32 -13.73
CA GLU A 238 8.67 13.84 -14.83
C GLU A 238 9.30 12.64 -15.55
N GLN A 239 10.64 12.66 -15.76
CA GLN A 239 11.36 11.55 -16.39
C GLN A 239 11.34 10.28 -15.53
N ILE A 240 11.45 10.42 -14.22
CA ILE A 240 11.37 9.33 -13.23
C ILE A 240 9.97 8.71 -13.24
N TYR A 241 8.94 9.54 -13.15
CA TYR A 241 7.57 9.03 -13.10
C TYR A 241 7.04 8.55 -14.45
N ALA A 242 7.61 8.99 -15.56
CA ALA A 242 7.33 8.40 -16.88
C ALA A 242 7.66 6.90 -16.93
N LEU A 243 8.57 6.42 -16.07
CA LEU A 243 8.96 5.01 -15.97
C LEU A 243 8.12 4.17 -15.03
N ALA A 244 7.31 4.76 -14.17
CA ALA A 244 6.59 4.04 -13.11
C ALA A 244 5.64 2.96 -13.69
N GLY A 245 4.76 3.35 -14.58
CA GLY A 245 3.82 2.44 -15.25
C GLY A 245 4.48 1.40 -16.13
N PRO A 246 5.35 1.80 -17.08
CA PRO A 246 6.09 0.85 -17.88
C PRO A 246 6.86 -0.19 -17.08
N THR A 247 7.53 0.22 -15.99
CA THR A 247 8.29 -0.74 -15.17
C THR A 247 7.37 -1.74 -14.44
N GLN A 248 6.24 -1.30 -13.93
CA GLN A 248 5.29 -2.20 -13.28
C GLN A 248 4.64 -3.15 -14.31
N THR A 249 4.36 -2.67 -15.53
CA THR A 249 3.90 -3.49 -16.65
C THR A 249 4.97 -4.52 -17.05
N TYR A 250 6.25 -4.11 -17.09
CA TYR A 250 7.37 -5.01 -17.35
C TYR A 250 7.45 -6.14 -16.32
N ARG A 251 7.23 -5.88 -15.05
CA ARG A 251 7.17 -6.93 -14.01
C ARG A 251 6.13 -8.00 -14.29
N LEU A 252 5.03 -7.64 -14.95
CA LEU A 252 3.96 -8.58 -15.30
C LEU A 252 4.26 -9.37 -16.56
N THR A 253 4.85 -8.70 -17.56
CA THR A 253 4.88 -9.18 -18.94
C THR A 253 6.26 -9.57 -19.45
N GLY A 254 7.32 -8.96 -18.92
CA GLY A 254 8.68 -9.13 -19.44
C GLY A 254 8.89 -8.54 -20.83
N ASP A 255 8.05 -7.60 -21.30
CA ASP A 255 8.13 -7.05 -22.64
C ASP A 255 9.51 -6.39 -22.91
N PRO A 256 10.32 -6.91 -23.85
CA PRO A 256 11.67 -6.41 -24.11
C PRO A 256 11.69 -4.98 -24.67
N GLN A 257 10.60 -4.51 -25.26
CA GLN A 257 10.49 -3.12 -25.72
C GLN A 257 10.42 -2.16 -24.54
N ILE A 258 9.68 -2.52 -23.50
CA ILE A 258 9.63 -1.74 -22.26
C ILE A 258 11.02 -1.68 -21.62
N LYS A 259 11.70 -2.82 -21.50
CA LYS A 259 13.06 -2.87 -20.94
C LYS A 259 14.03 -1.96 -21.67
N ARG A 260 13.92 -1.91 -23.00
CA ARG A 260 14.77 -1.03 -23.83
C ARG A 260 14.52 0.45 -23.52
N ASP A 261 13.27 0.87 -23.38
CA ASP A 261 12.94 2.27 -23.07
C ASP A 261 13.42 2.64 -21.66
N LEU A 262 13.28 1.73 -20.69
CA LEU A 262 13.83 1.90 -19.34
C LEU A 262 15.35 2.09 -19.38
N ASP A 263 16.09 1.24 -20.08
CA ASP A 263 17.54 1.33 -20.19
C ASP A 263 18.01 2.63 -20.84
N LEU A 264 17.33 3.07 -21.91
CA LEU A 264 17.64 4.32 -22.58
C LEU A 264 17.34 5.55 -21.73
N THR A 265 16.32 5.48 -20.87
CA THR A 265 16.02 6.57 -19.93
C THR A 265 17.01 6.58 -18.76
N ILE A 266 17.48 5.43 -18.29
CA ILE A 266 18.59 5.36 -17.33
C ILE A 266 19.87 5.97 -17.93
N ASN A 267 20.14 5.73 -19.21
CA ASN A 267 21.25 6.39 -19.91
C ASN A 267 21.08 7.92 -19.93
N LEU A 268 19.85 8.45 -20.03
CA LEU A 268 19.60 9.89 -19.92
C LEU A 268 20.01 10.40 -18.52
N PHE A 269 19.64 9.68 -17.45
CA PHE A 269 20.04 10.07 -16.09
C PHE A 269 21.56 10.06 -15.94
N ASP A 270 22.25 9.02 -16.40
CA ASP A 270 23.69 8.88 -16.29
C ASP A 270 24.46 9.93 -17.12
N LYS A 271 23.92 10.34 -18.26
CA LYS A 271 24.61 11.29 -19.15
C LYS A 271 24.35 12.73 -18.79
N HIS A 272 23.11 13.09 -18.44
CA HIS A 272 22.65 14.48 -18.40
C HIS A 272 22.18 14.95 -17.02
N PHE A 273 21.67 14.06 -16.16
CA PHE A 273 21.25 14.42 -14.80
C PHE A 273 22.33 14.14 -13.74
N LEU A 274 23.18 13.13 -13.94
CA LEU A 274 24.22 12.79 -12.96
C LEU A 274 25.25 13.92 -12.86
N ASP A 275 25.47 14.45 -11.68
CA ASP A 275 26.56 15.36 -11.38
C ASP A 275 27.89 14.59 -11.33
N LYS A 276 28.72 14.77 -12.37
CA LYS A 276 30.00 14.08 -12.51
C LYS A 276 31.16 14.79 -11.76
N SER A 277 30.86 15.88 -11.04
CA SER A 277 31.82 16.53 -10.14
C SER A 277 32.03 15.71 -8.87
N GLU A 278 32.96 16.18 -8.03
CA GLU A 278 33.19 15.58 -6.71
C GLU A 278 31.97 15.57 -5.79
N HIS A 279 30.97 16.41 -6.08
CA HIS A 279 29.75 16.51 -5.27
C HIS A 279 28.77 15.35 -5.54
N GLY A 280 28.73 14.78 -6.74
CA GLY A 280 27.84 13.68 -7.10
C GLY A 280 26.35 14.03 -7.00
N GLY A 281 25.49 13.02 -7.07
CA GLY A 281 24.02 13.15 -7.04
C GLY A 281 23.43 13.46 -8.42
N PHE A 282 22.14 13.74 -8.45
CA PHE A 282 21.41 14.02 -9.69
C PHE A 282 20.83 15.43 -9.67
N PHE A 283 21.04 16.17 -10.75
CA PHE A 283 20.43 17.48 -10.94
C PHE A 283 18.92 17.37 -11.07
N SER A 284 18.22 18.38 -10.59
CA SER A 284 16.74 18.42 -10.62
C SER A 284 16.18 18.71 -12.02
N HIS A 285 16.91 19.48 -12.85
CA HIS A 285 16.45 19.96 -14.15
C HIS A 285 17.58 19.97 -15.16
N ILE A 286 17.20 19.76 -16.43
CA ILE A 286 18.06 20.00 -17.58
C ILE A 286 17.33 20.90 -18.59
N ASP A 287 18.10 21.64 -19.37
CA ASP A 287 17.59 22.49 -20.44
C ASP A 287 17.11 21.66 -21.63
N PRO A 288 15.91 21.91 -22.20
CA PRO A 288 15.33 21.06 -23.23
C PRO A 288 16.06 21.08 -24.59
N ILE A 289 16.96 22.05 -24.81
CA ILE A 289 17.70 22.17 -26.05
C ILE A 289 19.11 21.58 -25.92
N THR A 290 19.80 21.93 -24.84
CA THR A 290 21.21 21.54 -24.64
C THR A 290 21.38 20.28 -23.79
N LEU A 291 20.31 19.83 -23.14
CA LEU A 291 20.31 18.75 -22.11
C LEU A 291 21.31 18.99 -20.97
N SER A 292 21.69 20.24 -20.74
CA SER A 292 22.65 20.64 -19.72
C SER A 292 21.93 21.13 -18.47
N ALA A 293 22.35 20.66 -17.29
CA ALA A 293 21.89 21.17 -16.00
C ALA A 293 22.49 22.53 -15.64
N ASP A 294 23.57 22.96 -16.30
CA ASP A 294 24.25 24.25 -16.06
C ASP A 294 23.86 25.32 -17.09
N CYS A 295 22.81 25.13 -17.88
CA CYS A 295 22.37 26.12 -18.86
C CYS A 295 21.77 27.37 -18.18
N PRO A 296 22.13 28.59 -18.56
CA PRO A 296 21.55 29.82 -18.02
C PRO A 296 20.03 29.96 -18.21
N SER A 297 19.45 29.29 -19.21
CA SER A 297 17.98 29.24 -19.46
C SER A 297 17.20 28.68 -18.29
N LEU A 298 17.79 27.80 -17.47
CA LEU A 298 17.18 27.19 -16.30
C LEU A 298 16.97 28.17 -15.13
N GLY A 299 17.57 29.37 -15.17
CA GLY A 299 17.36 30.41 -14.14
C GLY A 299 17.61 29.88 -12.73
N LYS A 300 16.57 29.91 -11.90
CA LYS A 300 16.62 29.45 -10.50
C LYS A 300 16.86 27.94 -10.36
N ASN A 301 16.55 27.14 -11.38
CA ASN A 301 16.69 25.69 -11.37
C ASN A 301 18.09 25.22 -11.84
N ARG A 302 18.95 26.16 -12.26
CA ARG A 302 20.29 25.88 -12.76
C ARG A 302 21.16 25.19 -11.69
N ALA A 303 21.70 24.02 -12.03
CA ALA A 303 22.61 23.23 -11.18
C ALA A 303 22.07 22.98 -9.76
N LYS A 304 20.79 22.63 -9.64
CA LYS A 304 20.14 22.33 -8.36
C LYS A 304 19.90 20.83 -8.19
N LYS A 305 19.76 20.41 -6.93
CA LYS A 305 19.40 19.03 -6.54
C LYS A 305 18.24 19.09 -5.55
N ASN A 306 17.35 18.10 -5.59
CA ASN A 306 16.21 18.05 -4.69
C ASN A 306 15.80 16.60 -4.37
N TRP A 307 14.84 16.45 -3.45
CA TRP A 307 14.26 15.15 -3.13
C TRP A 307 13.80 14.42 -4.40
N ASN A 308 13.05 15.09 -5.27
CA ASN A 308 12.46 14.47 -6.45
C ASN A 308 13.51 13.92 -7.44
N SER A 309 14.66 14.60 -7.59
CA SER A 309 15.72 14.13 -8.46
C SER A 309 16.64 13.06 -7.85
N ILE A 310 16.56 12.85 -6.53
CA ILE A 310 17.40 11.87 -5.82
C ILE A 310 16.53 10.70 -5.33
N GLY A 311 15.50 10.96 -4.51
CA GLY A 311 14.78 9.92 -3.79
C GLY A 311 13.71 9.21 -4.60
N ASP A 312 13.05 9.93 -5.50
CA ASP A 312 11.90 9.36 -6.24
C ASP A 312 12.27 8.26 -7.24
N HIS A 313 13.55 8.14 -7.63
CA HIS A 313 14.01 7.00 -8.43
C HIS A 313 13.63 5.65 -7.79
N ALA A 314 13.74 5.54 -6.48
CA ALA A 314 13.54 4.29 -5.77
C ALA A 314 12.08 3.79 -5.87
N PRO A 315 11.06 4.48 -5.32
CA PRO A 315 9.70 3.98 -5.32
C PRO A 315 9.06 4.01 -6.71
N ALA A 316 9.40 4.99 -7.56
CA ALA A 316 8.74 5.12 -8.84
C ALA A 316 9.04 3.95 -9.78
N PHE A 317 10.32 3.57 -9.95
CA PHE A 317 10.66 2.54 -10.92
C PHE A 317 11.82 1.61 -10.51
N LEU A 318 12.82 2.13 -9.81
CA LEU A 318 14.09 1.40 -9.67
C LEU A 318 13.98 0.15 -8.80
N ILE A 319 13.16 0.19 -7.73
CA ILE A 319 12.84 -0.99 -6.92
C ILE A 319 12.09 -2.02 -7.76
N ASN A 320 11.08 -1.59 -8.52
CA ASN A 320 10.30 -2.50 -9.38
C ASN A 320 11.13 -3.12 -10.49
N MET A 321 12.09 -2.36 -11.05
CA MET A 321 13.03 -2.88 -12.03
C MET A 321 13.98 -3.93 -11.41
N TYR A 322 14.49 -3.68 -10.21
CA TYR A 322 15.29 -4.65 -9.47
C TYR A 322 14.47 -5.93 -9.17
N LEU A 323 13.24 -5.80 -8.71
CA LEU A 323 12.35 -6.94 -8.43
C LEU A 323 12.05 -7.77 -9.69
N ALA A 324 11.98 -7.14 -10.86
CA ALA A 324 11.74 -7.84 -12.11
C ALA A 324 13.00 -8.55 -12.67
N THR A 325 14.18 -7.93 -12.51
CA THR A 325 15.39 -8.38 -13.22
C THR A 325 16.45 -9.00 -12.31
N GLY A 326 16.52 -8.58 -11.04
CA GLY A 326 17.63 -8.91 -10.13
C GLY A 326 18.95 -8.25 -10.54
N GLU A 327 18.95 -7.25 -11.44
CA GLU A 327 20.18 -6.64 -11.94
C GLU A 327 20.96 -5.89 -10.85
N GLN A 328 22.23 -6.22 -10.70
CA GLN A 328 23.11 -5.60 -9.71
C GLN A 328 23.21 -4.07 -9.89
N ARG A 329 23.19 -3.56 -11.13
CA ARG A 329 23.23 -2.11 -11.36
C ARG A 329 22.04 -1.36 -10.73
N CYS A 330 20.86 -2.00 -10.64
CA CYS A 330 19.71 -1.40 -9.97
C CYS A 330 19.93 -1.33 -8.47
N ALA A 331 20.46 -2.39 -7.87
CA ALA A 331 20.82 -2.42 -6.46
C ALA A 331 21.92 -1.40 -6.10
N ASP A 332 22.91 -1.21 -6.97
CA ASP A 332 24.00 -0.24 -6.78
C ASP A 332 23.48 1.21 -6.95
N PHE A 333 22.57 1.44 -7.89
CA PHE A 333 21.91 2.75 -8.05
C PHE A 333 21.04 3.08 -6.82
N LEU A 334 20.25 2.13 -6.33
CA LEU A 334 19.48 2.28 -5.09
C LEU A 334 20.39 2.61 -3.91
N GLU A 335 21.48 1.88 -3.74
CA GLU A 335 22.44 2.13 -2.67
C GLU A 335 23.05 3.54 -2.76
N TYR A 336 23.48 3.95 -3.95
CA TYR A 336 24.00 5.29 -4.20
C TYR A 336 22.99 6.38 -3.82
N THR A 337 21.72 6.21 -4.24
CA THR A 337 20.63 7.13 -3.92
C THR A 337 20.44 7.29 -2.40
N PHE A 338 20.38 6.17 -1.67
CA PHE A 338 20.13 6.22 -0.22
C PHE A 338 21.34 6.63 0.60
N ASP A 339 22.55 6.37 0.13
CA ASP A 339 23.77 6.93 0.74
C ASP A 339 23.77 8.46 0.63
N LEU A 340 23.39 9.05 -0.51
CA LEU A 340 23.25 10.49 -0.67
C LEU A 340 22.15 11.09 0.24
N ILE A 341 21.02 10.39 0.36
CA ILE A 341 19.91 10.84 1.23
C ILE A 341 20.38 10.84 2.69
N GLU A 342 21.02 9.77 3.15
CA GLU A 342 21.47 9.68 4.52
C GLU A 342 22.56 10.71 4.85
N GLU A 343 23.46 10.99 3.91
CA GLU A 343 24.56 11.93 4.09
C GLU A 343 24.10 13.40 4.09
N HIS A 344 23.19 13.79 3.18
CA HIS A 344 22.92 15.19 2.90
C HIS A 344 21.58 15.70 3.40
N PHE A 345 20.55 14.84 3.50
CA PHE A 345 19.18 15.29 3.81
C PHE A 345 18.92 15.54 5.30
N PRO A 346 19.51 14.80 6.26
CA PRO A 346 19.37 15.11 7.67
C PRO A 346 19.93 16.49 7.97
N CYS A 347 19.09 17.38 8.51
CA CYS A 347 19.50 18.75 8.78
C CYS A 347 20.30 18.86 10.08
N SER A 348 21.40 19.62 10.03
CA SER A 348 22.17 20.03 11.21
C SER A 348 21.61 21.27 11.90
N GLU A 349 20.68 21.98 11.26
CA GLU A 349 20.01 23.16 11.81
C GLU A 349 18.90 22.75 12.78
N ASN A 350 18.35 23.69 13.54
CA ASN A 350 17.29 23.47 14.54
C ASN A 350 15.93 23.10 13.92
N SER A 351 15.91 22.09 13.02
CA SER A 351 14.69 21.59 12.41
C SER A 351 14.57 20.08 12.59
N PRO A 352 13.37 19.56 12.92
CA PRO A 352 13.12 18.12 12.96
C PRO A 352 12.98 17.49 11.57
N PHE A 353 12.77 18.31 10.54
CA PHE A 353 12.54 17.88 9.17
C PHE A 353 13.84 17.87 8.35
N VAL A 354 13.89 16.99 7.33
CA VAL A 354 15.01 16.95 6.38
C VAL A 354 15.09 18.22 5.53
N GLN A 355 16.27 18.50 4.99
CA GLN A 355 16.46 19.48 3.92
C GLN A 355 16.16 18.81 2.59
N GLU A 356 15.41 19.46 1.71
CA GLU A 356 14.94 18.83 0.47
C GLU A 356 15.51 19.49 -0.79
N ARG A 357 16.12 20.68 -0.67
CA ARG A 357 16.61 21.48 -1.80
C ARG A 357 18.02 21.97 -1.56
N PHE A 358 18.87 21.80 -2.57
CA PHE A 358 20.29 22.02 -2.47
C PHE A 358 20.85 22.71 -3.73
N ASN A 359 21.92 23.47 -3.53
CA ASN A 359 22.84 23.83 -4.58
C ASN A 359 23.66 22.59 -5.02
N GLN A 360 24.44 22.73 -6.10
CA GLN A 360 25.28 21.64 -6.61
C GLN A 360 26.18 21.03 -5.53
N ASP A 361 26.76 21.86 -4.64
CA ASP A 361 27.69 21.50 -3.58
C ASP A 361 27.02 21.00 -2.30
N TRP A 362 25.73 20.64 -2.36
CA TRP A 362 24.89 20.21 -1.25
C TRP A 362 24.63 21.28 -0.16
N THR A 363 25.01 22.52 -0.38
CA THR A 363 24.57 23.60 0.52
C THR A 363 23.05 23.80 0.38
N PRO A 364 22.32 24.01 1.51
CA PRO A 364 20.88 24.22 1.47
C PRO A 364 20.47 25.43 0.62
N ASP A 365 19.52 25.22 -0.30
CA ASP A 365 18.90 26.30 -1.05
C ASP A 365 17.55 26.70 -0.42
N LYS A 366 17.56 27.78 0.36
CA LYS A 366 16.37 28.31 1.04
C LYS A 366 15.56 29.29 0.18
N ALA A 367 16.06 29.65 -0.99
CA ALA A 367 15.44 30.62 -1.87
C ALA A 367 14.66 29.98 -3.03
N TRP A 368 14.69 28.64 -3.16
CA TRP A 368 14.13 27.93 -4.29
C TRP A 368 12.62 27.71 -4.16
N GLY A 369 11.87 28.42 -4.99
CA GLY A 369 10.45 28.21 -5.22
C GLY A 369 9.53 28.31 -4.00
N TRP A 370 8.36 27.75 -4.11
CA TRP A 370 7.33 27.77 -3.09
C TRP A 370 7.70 26.96 -1.83
N GLN A 371 8.69 26.10 -1.91
CA GLN A 371 9.16 25.26 -0.81
C GLN A 371 10.27 25.91 0.06
N GLN A 372 10.46 27.22 -0.05
CA GLN A 372 11.42 27.95 0.78
C GLN A 372 11.17 27.72 2.26
N ASP A 373 12.17 27.17 2.95
CA ASP A 373 12.11 26.90 4.40
C ASP A 373 10.83 26.19 4.88
N ARG A 374 10.22 25.41 4.01
CA ARG A 374 9.01 24.63 4.25
C ARG A 374 9.36 23.15 4.33
N ALA A 375 8.59 22.41 5.13
CA ALA A 375 8.72 20.98 5.27
C ALA A 375 7.49 20.30 4.70
N VAL A 376 7.69 19.39 3.76
CA VAL A 376 6.66 18.48 3.27
C VAL A 376 6.67 17.24 4.16
N VAL A 377 5.64 17.09 4.98
CA VAL A 377 5.56 16.02 6.00
C VAL A 377 5.70 14.65 5.35
N GLY A 378 4.98 14.43 4.25
CA GLY A 378 5.00 13.15 3.52
C GLY A 378 6.36 12.77 2.97
N HIS A 379 7.21 13.71 2.54
CA HIS A 379 8.56 13.38 2.06
C HIS A 379 9.46 12.83 3.17
N ASN A 380 9.36 13.36 4.39
CA ASN A 380 10.07 12.78 5.54
C ASN A 380 9.65 11.33 5.78
N LEU A 381 8.34 11.07 5.76
CA LEU A 381 7.79 9.71 5.92
C LEU A 381 8.18 8.80 4.74
N LYS A 382 8.19 9.33 3.52
CA LYS A 382 8.63 8.61 2.31
C LYS A 382 10.09 8.17 2.39
N ILE A 383 10.96 9.02 2.94
CA ILE A 383 12.35 8.66 3.22
C ILE A 383 12.40 7.49 4.20
N ALA A 384 11.64 7.54 5.31
CA ALA A 384 11.71 6.51 6.35
C ALA A 384 11.39 5.11 5.82
N TRP A 385 10.30 4.93 5.09
CA TRP A 385 9.94 3.59 4.61
C TRP A 385 10.79 3.12 3.45
N ASN A 386 11.23 4.00 2.54
CA ASN A 386 12.10 3.60 1.46
C ASN A 386 13.52 3.23 1.94
N VAL A 387 14.04 3.94 2.92
CA VAL A 387 15.35 3.60 3.51
C VAL A 387 15.29 2.27 4.25
N MET A 388 14.13 1.88 4.83
CA MET A 388 13.94 0.55 5.41
C MET A 388 13.89 -0.55 4.35
N ARG A 389 13.24 -0.32 3.21
CA ARG A 389 13.30 -1.23 2.06
C ARG A 389 14.74 -1.41 1.59
N MET A 390 15.50 -0.32 1.51
CA MET A 390 16.91 -0.40 1.14
C MET A 390 17.73 -1.17 2.18
N ASN A 391 17.42 -1.01 3.47
CA ASN A 391 18.08 -1.79 4.53
C ASN A 391 17.79 -3.30 4.41
N ASN A 392 16.58 -3.68 3.95
CA ASN A 392 16.28 -5.09 3.67
C ASN A 392 17.08 -5.64 2.48
N LEU A 393 17.44 -4.81 1.50
CA LEU A 393 18.25 -5.18 0.34
C LEU A 393 19.75 -5.20 0.65
N LYS A 394 20.26 -4.11 1.22
CA LYS A 394 21.68 -3.93 1.58
C LYS A 394 21.76 -3.34 3.01
N PRO A 395 21.82 -4.16 4.04
CA PRO A 395 21.76 -3.71 5.43
C PRO A 395 22.90 -2.75 5.79
N LYS A 396 22.54 -1.58 6.34
CA LYS A 396 23.45 -0.59 6.91
C LYS A 396 22.82 0.03 8.17
N GLU A 397 23.54 0.04 9.28
CA GLU A 397 23.05 0.61 10.55
C GLU A 397 22.56 2.06 10.39
N LYS A 398 23.24 2.85 9.56
CA LYS A 398 22.85 4.25 9.28
C LYS A 398 21.45 4.38 8.64
N TYR A 399 21.00 3.39 7.85
CA TYR A 399 19.66 3.39 7.26
C TYR A 399 18.57 3.19 8.31
N THR A 400 18.74 2.19 9.17
CA THR A 400 17.81 1.94 10.28
C THR A 400 17.77 3.14 11.23
N ALA A 401 18.92 3.70 11.59
CA ALA A 401 19.01 4.86 12.47
C ALA A 401 18.28 6.09 11.90
N LEU A 402 18.38 6.34 10.58
CA LEU A 402 17.66 7.44 9.93
C LEU A 402 16.15 7.20 9.94
N ALA A 403 15.70 5.99 9.55
CA ALA A 403 14.27 5.64 9.53
C ALA A 403 13.63 5.77 10.92
N GLU A 404 14.28 5.22 11.95
CA GLU A 404 13.80 5.29 13.34
C GLU A 404 13.79 6.72 13.89
N LYS A 405 14.81 7.53 13.54
CA LYS A 405 14.84 8.96 13.91
C LYS A 405 13.63 9.69 13.34
N ILE A 406 13.35 9.53 12.05
CA ILE A 406 12.20 10.16 11.39
C ILE A 406 10.90 9.65 12.03
N ALA A 407 10.73 8.34 12.14
CA ALA A 407 9.51 7.73 12.69
C ALA A 407 9.20 8.16 14.13
N ARG A 408 10.22 8.42 14.95
CA ARG A 408 10.04 8.92 16.31
C ARG A 408 9.62 10.38 16.37
N ILE A 409 10.11 11.21 15.45
CA ILE A 409 9.90 12.67 15.50
C ILE A 409 8.59 13.07 14.80
N MET A 410 8.27 12.46 13.66
CA MET A 410 7.15 12.88 12.81
C MET A 410 5.79 12.91 13.50
N PRO A 411 5.41 11.98 14.40
CA PRO A 411 4.14 12.07 15.11
C PRO A 411 3.97 13.35 15.93
N GLU A 412 5.08 13.92 16.44
CA GLU A 412 5.05 15.15 17.25
C GLU A 412 4.89 16.42 16.41
N VAL A 413 5.44 16.43 15.19
CA VAL A 413 5.59 17.66 14.41
C VAL A 413 4.75 17.69 13.13
N GLY A 414 4.30 16.55 12.62
CA GLY A 414 3.60 16.43 11.35
C GLY A 414 2.20 15.83 11.45
N SER A 415 1.83 15.17 12.56
CA SER A 415 0.50 14.57 12.71
C SER A 415 -0.49 15.49 13.45
N ASP A 416 -1.79 15.29 13.17
CA ASP A 416 -2.87 15.88 13.95
C ASP A 416 -3.29 14.91 15.07
N ARG A 417 -2.73 15.11 16.24
CA ARG A 417 -2.91 14.20 17.38
C ARG A 417 -4.30 14.29 18.04
N GLN A 418 -5.10 15.29 17.68
CA GLN A 418 -6.48 15.41 18.15
C GLN A 418 -7.47 14.77 17.20
N ARG A 419 -7.29 14.97 15.88
CA ARG A 419 -8.27 14.58 14.86
C ARG A 419 -7.82 13.37 14.04
N GLY A 420 -6.55 12.98 14.20
CA GLY A 420 -5.89 11.96 13.38
C GLY A 420 -5.42 12.48 12.03
N GLY A 421 -4.67 11.65 11.32
CA GLY A 421 -4.09 11.99 10.01
C GLY A 421 -2.89 12.94 10.09
N TRP A 422 -2.36 13.29 8.91
CA TRP A 422 -1.08 13.99 8.75
C TRP A 422 -1.27 15.27 7.95
N TYR A 423 -0.66 16.35 8.46
CA TYR A 423 -0.69 17.64 7.78
C TYR A 423 0.13 17.62 6.49
N ASP A 424 -0.15 18.57 5.61
CA ASP A 424 0.47 18.69 4.29
C ASP A 424 1.85 19.34 4.40
N VAL A 425 1.93 20.66 4.41
CA VAL A 425 3.18 21.42 4.44
C VAL A 425 3.18 22.39 5.62
N VAL A 426 4.27 22.39 6.36
CA VAL A 426 4.45 23.24 7.53
C VAL A 426 5.71 24.09 7.39
N GLU A 427 5.77 25.19 8.15
CA GLU A 427 7.02 25.96 8.30
C GLU A 427 8.09 25.06 8.94
N ARG A 428 9.24 24.92 8.30
CA ARG A 428 10.29 23.99 8.70
C ARG A 428 10.93 24.35 10.05
N ILE A 429 10.96 25.62 10.39
CA ILE A 429 11.53 26.18 11.63
C ILE A 429 10.40 26.81 12.41
N THR A 430 10.32 26.53 13.71
CA THR A 430 9.37 27.19 14.60
C THR A 430 9.73 28.66 14.76
N ARG A 431 8.73 29.53 14.83
CA ARG A 431 8.96 30.96 15.14
C ARG A 431 9.42 31.15 16.58
N PRO A 432 10.14 32.23 16.89
CA PRO A 432 10.43 32.57 18.26
C PRO A 432 9.17 32.56 19.13
N ASP A 433 9.26 31.98 20.31
CA ASP A 433 8.16 31.85 21.29
C ASP A 433 7.00 30.92 20.89
N HIS A 434 7.12 30.14 19.76
CA HIS A 434 6.16 29.09 19.37
C HIS A 434 6.75 27.70 19.64
N THR A 435 5.90 26.82 20.11
CA THR A 435 6.24 25.39 20.33
C THR A 435 5.72 24.47 19.22
N TYR A 436 5.13 25.04 18.16
CA TYR A 436 4.53 24.31 17.04
C TYR A 436 4.98 24.88 15.70
N HIS A 437 4.97 24.04 14.69
CA HIS A 437 5.19 24.42 13.29
C HIS A 437 3.87 24.95 12.71
N ARG A 438 3.90 26.11 12.04
CA ARG A 438 2.71 26.69 11.44
C ARG A 438 2.41 26.04 10.10
N HIS A 439 1.14 25.90 9.78
CA HIS A 439 0.70 25.51 8.44
C HIS A 439 1.12 26.58 7.42
N VAL A 440 1.61 26.13 6.26
CA VAL A 440 2.01 27.05 5.18
C VAL A 440 0.78 27.69 4.55
N TRP A 441 -0.26 26.92 4.33
CA TRP A 441 -1.54 27.40 3.80
C TRP A 441 -2.59 27.47 4.91
N HIS A 442 -3.27 26.36 5.13
CA HIS A 442 -4.24 26.13 6.19
C HIS A 442 -4.07 24.70 6.72
N ASP A 443 -4.96 24.24 7.57
CA ASP A 443 -4.91 22.93 8.23
C ASP A 443 -5.28 21.74 7.36
N ARG A 444 -5.00 21.81 6.05
CA ARG A 444 -5.31 20.75 5.10
C ARG A 444 -4.42 19.53 5.26
N LYS A 445 -4.96 18.38 4.83
CA LYS A 445 -4.30 17.09 4.76
C LYS A 445 -4.48 16.56 3.35
N ALA A 446 -3.38 16.16 2.69
CA ALA A 446 -3.41 15.61 1.34
C ALA A 446 -3.40 14.09 1.36
N TRP A 447 -4.07 13.45 0.38
CA TRP A 447 -4.22 11.99 0.30
C TRP A 447 -2.89 11.24 0.26
N TRP A 448 -1.96 11.70 -0.57
CA TRP A 448 -0.66 11.04 -0.77
C TRP A 448 0.21 11.07 0.49
N GLN A 449 0.08 12.08 1.33
CA GLN A 449 0.83 12.17 2.59
C GLN A 449 0.30 11.21 3.64
N GLN A 450 -1.01 10.91 3.62
CA GLN A 450 -1.58 9.85 4.46
C GLN A 450 -1.03 8.48 4.05
N GLU A 451 -0.92 8.21 2.76
CA GLU A 451 -0.26 7.01 2.25
C GLU A 451 1.16 6.88 2.81
N GLN A 452 1.98 7.94 2.70
CA GLN A 452 3.37 7.90 3.17
C GLN A 452 3.45 7.54 4.65
N ALA A 453 2.53 8.05 5.46
CA ALA A 453 2.47 7.71 6.87
C ALA A 453 2.06 6.27 7.12
N ILE A 454 1.02 5.79 6.46
CA ILE A 454 0.55 4.41 6.60
C ILE A 454 1.68 3.45 6.24
N LEU A 455 2.32 3.65 5.09
CA LEU A 455 3.40 2.79 4.61
C LEU A 455 4.63 2.87 5.51
N ALA A 456 5.05 4.08 5.95
CA ALA A 456 6.19 4.22 6.85
C ALA A 456 6.01 3.40 8.11
N TYR A 457 4.89 3.52 8.79
CA TYR A 457 4.68 2.83 10.05
C TYR A 457 4.31 1.35 9.89
N GLN A 458 3.65 0.95 8.79
CA GLN A 458 3.43 -0.48 8.49
C GLN A 458 4.75 -1.19 8.18
N ILE A 459 5.60 -0.58 7.35
CA ILE A 459 6.88 -1.19 6.94
C ILE A 459 7.83 -1.28 8.13
N LEU A 460 7.94 -0.22 8.91
CA LEU A 460 8.74 -0.22 10.14
C LEU A 460 8.22 -1.27 11.14
N ALA A 461 6.93 -1.29 11.41
CA ALA A 461 6.33 -2.26 12.33
C ALA A 461 6.50 -3.70 11.84
N GLY A 462 6.25 -3.97 10.55
CA GLY A 462 6.42 -5.29 9.95
C GLY A 462 7.88 -5.77 9.93
N THR A 463 8.85 -4.85 9.85
CA THR A 463 10.28 -5.18 9.85
C THR A 463 10.84 -5.32 11.26
N THR A 464 10.41 -4.48 12.21
CA THR A 464 10.98 -4.40 13.57
C THR A 464 10.16 -5.12 14.64
N GLY A 465 8.89 -5.40 14.38
CA GLY A 465 7.94 -5.93 15.38
C GLY A 465 7.48 -4.89 16.41
N ASN A 466 7.73 -3.60 16.21
CA ASN A 466 7.41 -2.55 17.17
C ASN A 466 5.90 -2.23 17.21
N SER A 467 5.27 -2.50 18.34
CA SER A 467 3.82 -2.32 18.53
C SER A 467 3.37 -0.84 18.55
N GLU A 468 4.22 0.09 18.96
CA GLU A 468 3.89 1.53 18.94
C GLU A 468 3.82 2.04 17.49
N GLN A 469 4.75 1.60 16.63
CA GLN A 469 4.72 1.91 15.21
C GLN A 469 3.48 1.32 14.54
N TRP A 470 3.09 0.10 14.94
CA TRP A 470 1.86 -0.51 14.46
C TRP A 470 0.60 0.26 14.90
N GLN A 471 0.56 0.78 16.10
CA GLN A 471 -0.54 1.63 16.55
C GLN A 471 -0.65 2.91 15.70
N ILE A 472 0.46 3.57 15.39
CA ILE A 472 0.48 4.77 14.52
C ILE A 472 0.01 4.43 13.10
N ALA A 473 0.41 3.27 12.56
CA ALA A 473 -0.08 2.79 11.26
C ALA A 473 -1.60 2.61 11.26
N ARG A 474 -2.17 2.01 12.31
CA ARG A 474 -3.63 1.84 12.49
C ARG A 474 -4.37 3.17 12.53
N GLU A 475 -3.90 4.11 13.34
CA GLU A 475 -4.49 5.45 13.45
C GLU A 475 -4.44 6.21 12.12
N SER A 476 -3.31 6.10 11.39
CA SER A 476 -3.14 6.69 10.06
C SER A 476 -4.08 6.06 9.03
N ALA A 477 -4.14 4.72 8.98
CA ALA A 477 -5.03 3.99 8.09
C ALA A 477 -6.52 4.24 8.41
N ALA A 478 -6.86 4.39 9.70
CA ALA A 478 -8.21 4.74 10.13
C ALA A 478 -8.63 6.11 9.58
N PHE A 479 -7.74 7.12 9.64
CA PHE A 479 -8.05 8.45 9.11
C PHE A 479 -8.25 8.43 7.59
N TYR A 480 -7.33 7.80 6.85
CA TYR A 480 -7.43 7.69 5.40
C TYR A 480 -8.74 6.99 4.97
N ASN A 481 -9.00 5.81 5.51
CA ASN A 481 -10.18 5.02 5.15
C ASN A 481 -11.51 5.67 5.59
N THR A 482 -11.49 6.54 6.59
CA THR A 482 -12.71 7.22 7.06
C THR A 482 -13.01 8.50 6.28
N TRP A 483 -11.99 9.29 5.94
CA TRP A 483 -12.19 10.68 5.49
C TRP A 483 -11.71 10.95 4.07
N PHE A 484 -10.85 10.12 3.48
CA PHE A 484 -10.40 10.31 2.11
C PHE A 484 -11.17 9.50 1.07
N LEU A 485 -11.82 8.39 1.43
CA LEU A 485 -12.59 7.59 0.49
C LEU A 485 -13.89 8.29 0.11
N ASP A 486 -14.07 8.58 -1.17
CA ASP A 486 -15.31 9.14 -1.69
C ASP A 486 -16.29 8.01 -2.05
N ASN A 487 -17.13 7.66 -1.09
CA ASN A 487 -18.09 6.57 -1.23
C ASN A 487 -19.32 6.94 -2.06
N GLU A 488 -19.45 8.19 -2.49
CA GLU A 488 -20.59 8.66 -3.30
C GLU A 488 -20.22 8.75 -4.78
N ALA A 489 -19.07 9.36 -5.10
CA ALA A 489 -18.63 9.54 -6.48
C ALA A 489 -17.51 8.55 -6.88
N GLY A 490 -16.92 7.83 -5.93
CA GLY A 490 -15.80 6.92 -6.16
C GLY A 490 -14.43 7.61 -6.10
N GLY A 491 -13.37 6.81 -6.01
CA GLY A 491 -12.02 7.31 -5.86
C GLY A 491 -11.74 7.94 -4.49
N VAL A 492 -10.77 8.85 -4.43
CA VAL A 492 -10.38 9.52 -3.18
C VAL A 492 -10.37 11.04 -3.34
N TYR A 493 -10.58 11.76 -2.22
CA TYR A 493 -10.43 13.21 -2.20
C TYR A 493 -8.96 13.60 -2.26
N PHE A 494 -8.65 14.69 -2.97
CA PHE A 494 -7.29 15.24 -3.03
C PHE A 494 -6.87 15.77 -1.65
N ASN A 495 -7.68 16.65 -1.07
CA ASN A 495 -7.46 17.25 0.21
C ASN A 495 -8.70 17.16 1.10
N VAL A 496 -8.47 17.00 2.41
CA VAL A 496 -9.47 17.24 3.44
C VAL A 496 -8.93 18.28 4.44
N LEU A 497 -9.82 19.00 5.12
CA LEU A 497 -9.47 19.84 6.25
C LEU A 497 -9.11 18.97 7.47
N ALA A 498 -8.52 19.57 8.47
CA ALA A 498 -8.12 18.85 9.69
C ALA A 498 -9.26 18.04 10.31
N ASN A 499 -10.49 18.55 10.24
CA ASN A 499 -11.70 17.87 10.75
C ASN A 499 -12.32 16.83 9.80
N GLY A 500 -11.62 16.43 8.74
CA GLY A 500 -12.06 15.38 7.81
C GLY A 500 -13.03 15.84 6.71
N ILE A 501 -13.43 17.11 6.69
CA ILE A 501 -14.32 17.64 5.64
C ILE A 501 -13.53 17.80 4.33
N PRO A 502 -14.00 17.25 3.18
CA PRO A 502 -13.35 17.45 1.90
C PRO A 502 -13.18 18.94 1.56
N TYR A 503 -11.96 19.31 1.13
CA TYR A 503 -11.66 20.65 0.70
C TYR A 503 -12.02 20.82 -0.77
N LEU A 504 -13.12 21.51 -1.05
CA LEU A 504 -13.71 21.64 -2.39
C LEU A 504 -13.74 23.08 -2.90
N LEU A 505 -12.98 23.98 -2.26
CA LEU A 505 -12.82 25.35 -2.73
C LEU A 505 -12.00 25.38 -4.03
N GLU A 506 -11.78 26.54 -4.61
CA GLU A 506 -11.17 26.69 -5.92
C GLU A 506 -9.82 26.00 -6.07
N GLY A 507 -9.50 25.61 -7.31
CA GLY A 507 -8.21 25.05 -7.72
C GLY A 507 -8.29 23.64 -8.32
N ASP A 508 -7.22 23.24 -8.97
CA ASP A 508 -7.08 21.94 -9.63
C ASP A 508 -6.98 20.78 -8.62
N GLU A 509 -6.73 21.10 -7.37
CA GLU A 509 -6.56 20.15 -6.26
C GLU A 509 -7.87 19.62 -5.66
N ARG A 510 -9.00 19.82 -6.31
CA ARG A 510 -10.31 19.27 -5.88
C ARG A 510 -10.80 18.10 -6.73
N GLY A 511 -10.20 17.89 -7.88
CA GLY A 511 -10.61 16.85 -8.83
C GLY A 511 -10.07 15.47 -8.47
N LYS A 512 -10.42 14.49 -9.28
CA LYS A 512 -9.91 13.11 -9.20
C LYS A 512 -8.76 12.83 -10.18
N GLY A 513 -8.44 13.80 -11.01
CA GLY A 513 -7.29 13.82 -11.91
C GLY A 513 -6.79 15.24 -12.13
N SER A 514 -5.47 15.41 -12.09
CA SER A 514 -4.74 16.63 -12.36
C SER A 514 -3.26 16.28 -12.56
N HIS A 515 -2.40 17.26 -12.83
CA HIS A 515 -0.95 17.07 -12.85
C HIS A 515 -0.43 16.33 -11.60
N SER A 516 -0.98 16.64 -10.42
CA SER A 516 -0.54 16.04 -9.16
C SER A 516 -1.32 14.79 -8.75
N MET A 517 -2.47 14.49 -9.36
CA MET A 517 -3.35 13.39 -8.96
C MET A 517 -3.74 12.51 -10.15
N SER A 518 -3.31 11.27 -10.12
CA SER A 518 -3.51 10.30 -11.20
C SER A 518 -3.79 8.87 -10.70
N GLY A 519 -4.24 8.73 -9.48
CA GLY A 519 -4.46 7.42 -8.85
C GLY A 519 -3.20 6.76 -8.26
N TYR A 520 -1.99 7.06 -8.72
CA TYR A 520 -0.74 6.40 -8.34
C TYR A 520 -0.65 6.08 -6.85
N HIS A 521 -0.69 7.10 -6.01
CA HIS A 521 -0.54 6.95 -4.56
C HIS A 521 -1.63 6.08 -3.91
N SER A 522 -2.86 6.16 -4.38
CA SER A 522 -3.94 5.32 -3.85
C SER A 522 -3.78 3.85 -4.22
N PHE A 523 -3.29 3.57 -5.44
CA PHE A 523 -2.96 2.21 -5.88
C PHE A 523 -1.71 1.68 -5.20
N GLU A 524 -0.64 2.49 -5.07
CA GLU A 524 0.58 2.13 -4.36
C GLU A 524 0.27 1.77 -2.90
N LEU A 525 -0.53 2.62 -2.22
CA LEU A 525 -0.99 2.34 -0.87
C LEU A 525 -1.73 1.00 -0.78
N ALA A 526 -2.74 0.78 -1.63
CA ALA A 526 -3.55 -0.44 -1.56
C ALA A 526 -2.70 -1.69 -1.86
N PHE A 527 -1.76 -1.60 -2.82
CA PHE A 527 -0.85 -2.69 -3.14
C PHE A 527 0.12 -2.99 -1.99
N LEU A 528 0.88 -2.00 -1.53
CA LEU A 528 1.89 -2.21 -0.49
C LEU A 528 1.24 -2.50 0.88
N ALA A 529 0.11 -1.87 1.21
CA ALA A 529 -0.62 -2.21 2.43
C ALA A 529 -1.13 -3.66 2.41
N THR A 530 -1.57 -4.19 1.26
CA THR A 530 -1.88 -5.63 1.12
C THR A 530 -0.65 -6.48 1.43
N VAL A 531 0.50 -6.14 0.85
CA VAL A 531 1.75 -6.90 1.03
C VAL A 531 2.17 -6.91 2.50
N TYR A 532 2.35 -5.73 3.10
CA TYR A 532 2.89 -5.62 4.45
C TYR A 532 1.91 -6.05 5.54
N ASN A 533 0.63 -5.64 5.42
CA ASN A 533 -0.40 -6.06 6.38
C ASN A 533 -0.58 -7.58 6.39
N ASN A 534 -0.68 -8.20 5.20
CA ASN A 534 -0.93 -9.63 5.15
C ASN A 534 0.33 -10.44 5.47
N LEU A 535 1.45 -10.18 4.80
CA LEU A 535 2.62 -11.05 4.90
C LEU A 535 3.43 -10.86 6.18
N LEU A 536 3.55 -9.63 6.71
CA LEU A 536 4.44 -9.36 7.86
C LEU A 536 3.70 -9.09 9.18
N ILE A 537 2.45 -8.65 9.13
CA ILE A 537 1.74 -8.22 10.34
C ILE A 537 0.67 -9.23 10.74
N THR A 538 -0.25 -9.56 9.85
CA THR A 538 -1.34 -10.49 10.16
C THR A 538 -1.03 -11.94 9.80
N ASN A 539 0.13 -12.20 9.20
CA ASN A 539 0.62 -13.51 8.77
C ASN A 539 -0.40 -14.26 7.89
N LYS A 540 -0.89 -13.58 6.85
CA LYS A 540 -1.82 -14.13 5.86
C LYS A 540 -1.15 -14.23 4.50
N PRO A 541 -1.51 -15.21 3.66
CA PRO A 541 -1.00 -15.28 2.29
C PRO A 541 -1.59 -14.21 1.41
N ILE A 542 -0.93 -13.98 0.28
CA ILE A 542 -1.46 -13.19 -0.84
C ILE A 542 -1.33 -14.00 -2.12
N ASP A 543 -2.27 -13.80 -3.05
CA ASP A 543 -2.17 -14.28 -4.41
C ASP A 543 -1.69 -13.16 -5.32
N LEU A 544 -0.73 -13.46 -6.20
CA LEU A 544 -0.17 -12.55 -7.19
C LEU A 544 -0.37 -13.13 -8.59
N TYR A 545 -0.63 -12.26 -9.56
CA TYR A 545 -0.91 -12.65 -10.94
C TYR A 545 0.09 -12.03 -11.90
N PHE A 546 0.58 -12.84 -12.86
CA PHE A 546 1.54 -12.46 -13.88
C PHE A 546 1.14 -13.05 -15.25
N LYS A 547 1.48 -12.35 -16.32
CA LYS A 547 1.24 -12.81 -17.70
C LYS A 547 2.49 -12.58 -18.56
N PRO A 548 3.57 -13.34 -18.31
CA PRO A 548 4.83 -13.17 -19.01
C PRO A 548 4.71 -13.52 -20.49
N GLN A 549 5.43 -12.77 -21.32
CA GLN A 549 5.65 -13.10 -22.73
C GLN A 549 6.72 -14.19 -22.87
N PRO A 550 6.66 -15.04 -23.89
CA PRO A 550 7.71 -16.00 -24.18
C PRO A 550 9.08 -15.32 -24.35
N ASN A 551 10.10 -15.79 -23.65
CA ASN A 551 11.46 -15.25 -23.66
C ASN A 551 11.56 -13.76 -23.29
N GLY A 552 10.59 -13.22 -22.58
CA GLY A 552 10.54 -11.81 -22.22
C GLY A 552 11.49 -11.42 -21.09
N PHE A 553 11.67 -12.29 -20.11
CA PHE A 553 12.59 -12.04 -18.98
C PHE A 553 14.00 -12.58 -19.25
N PRO A 554 15.05 -11.88 -18.73
CA PRO A 554 16.41 -12.43 -18.72
C PRO A 554 16.44 -13.82 -18.06
N ASP A 555 17.27 -14.71 -18.60
CA ASP A 555 17.44 -16.08 -18.09
C ASP A 555 16.14 -16.92 -18.06
N ASN A 556 15.08 -16.45 -18.72
CA ASN A 556 13.74 -17.08 -18.72
C ASN A 556 13.15 -17.30 -17.31
N ILE A 557 13.48 -16.41 -16.37
CA ILE A 557 13.07 -16.51 -14.97
C ILE A 557 12.10 -15.38 -14.63
N LEU A 558 10.89 -15.75 -14.19
CA LEU A 558 9.92 -14.83 -13.58
C LEU A 558 10.21 -14.69 -12.08
N ARG A 559 10.46 -13.47 -11.62
CA ARG A 559 10.64 -13.13 -10.21
C ARG A 559 9.34 -12.61 -9.65
N VAL A 560 8.84 -13.24 -8.59
CA VAL A 560 7.50 -12.97 -8.04
C VAL A 560 7.52 -12.32 -6.67
N GLN A 561 8.67 -11.86 -6.22
CA GLN A 561 8.78 -11.12 -4.95
C GLN A 561 7.92 -9.84 -5.01
N PRO A 562 6.95 -9.64 -4.08
CA PRO A 562 6.03 -8.51 -4.19
C PRO A 562 6.70 -7.15 -3.91
N ASP A 563 7.63 -7.12 -2.94
CA ASP A 563 8.44 -5.95 -2.57
C ASP A 563 9.76 -6.38 -1.92
N ILE A 564 10.65 -5.43 -1.61
CA ILE A 564 11.91 -5.70 -0.88
C ILE A 564 11.60 -5.92 0.60
N LEU A 565 11.22 -7.12 0.94
CA LEU A 565 10.90 -7.56 2.30
C LEU A 565 12.13 -8.10 3.03
N PRO A 566 12.10 -8.25 4.38
CA PRO A 566 13.18 -8.90 5.12
C PRO A 566 13.50 -10.28 4.55
N ALA A 567 14.78 -10.57 4.40
CA ALA A 567 15.23 -11.82 3.80
C ALA A 567 14.68 -13.05 4.53
N GLY A 568 14.15 -14.01 3.79
CA GLY A 568 13.59 -15.24 4.32
C GLY A 568 12.25 -15.07 5.07
N SER A 569 11.62 -13.89 5.04
CA SER A 569 10.31 -13.65 5.70
C SER A 569 9.13 -14.28 4.97
N ILE A 570 9.27 -14.57 3.68
CA ILE A 570 8.21 -15.10 2.84
C ILE A 570 8.71 -16.23 1.94
N LYS A 571 7.79 -17.05 1.44
CA LYS A 571 8.06 -18.11 0.45
C LYS A 571 6.89 -18.28 -0.53
N ILE A 572 7.14 -18.87 -1.69
CA ILE A 572 6.08 -19.38 -2.57
C ILE A 572 5.50 -20.66 -1.94
N SER A 573 4.19 -20.72 -1.77
CA SER A 573 3.50 -21.93 -1.30
C SER A 573 2.84 -22.73 -2.41
N ALA A 574 2.40 -22.07 -3.49
CA ALA A 574 1.79 -22.72 -4.64
C ALA A 574 1.88 -21.84 -5.89
N VAL A 575 1.94 -22.48 -7.05
CA VAL A 575 1.93 -21.83 -8.36
C VAL A 575 0.91 -22.54 -9.26
N TRP A 576 0.16 -21.77 -10.01
CA TRP A 576 -0.73 -22.28 -11.06
C TRP A 576 -0.36 -21.61 -12.39
N LEU A 577 -0.27 -22.39 -13.45
CA LEU A 577 -0.10 -21.94 -14.83
C LEU A 577 -1.36 -22.31 -15.61
N ASN A 578 -2.05 -21.30 -16.17
CA ASN A 578 -3.30 -21.50 -16.90
C ASN A 578 -4.31 -22.35 -16.10
N ASP A 579 -4.48 -21.99 -14.83
CA ASP A 579 -5.35 -22.62 -13.82
C ASP A 579 -4.99 -24.09 -13.45
N ARG A 580 -3.79 -24.56 -13.83
CA ARG A 580 -3.28 -25.89 -13.46
C ARG A 580 -2.09 -25.78 -12.52
N PRO A 581 -1.94 -26.67 -11.52
CA PRO A 581 -0.77 -26.68 -10.66
C PRO A 581 0.53 -26.74 -11.47
N PHE A 582 1.50 -25.92 -11.07
CA PHE A 582 2.81 -25.83 -11.71
C PHE A 582 3.90 -25.99 -10.62
N TYR A 583 5.01 -26.68 -10.95
CA TYR A 583 5.98 -27.12 -9.93
C TYR A 583 7.41 -26.67 -10.19
N ASP A 584 7.72 -26.09 -11.36
CA ASP A 584 9.09 -25.64 -11.69
C ASP A 584 9.31 -24.22 -11.12
N PHE A 585 9.44 -24.14 -9.80
CA PHE A 585 9.71 -22.90 -9.06
C PHE A 585 10.61 -23.11 -7.85
N ASP A 586 11.34 -22.07 -7.46
CA ASP A 586 12.10 -22.04 -6.21
C ASP A 586 11.29 -21.25 -5.15
N PRO A 587 10.82 -21.93 -4.09
CA PRO A 587 9.99 -21.28 -3.07
C PRO A 587 10.72 -20.21 -2.26
N GLU A 588 12.02 -20.36 -2.02
CA GLU A 588 12.80 -19.45 -1.19
C GLU A 588 13.40 -18.29 -1.98
N GLN A 589 13.79 -18.54 -3.24
CA GLN A 589 14.29 -17.49 -4.14
C GLN A 589 13.14 -16.68 -4.77
N LEU A 590 11.89 -17.10 -4.58
CA LEU A 590 10.70 -16.45 -5.14
C LEU A 590 10.78 -16.35 -6.68
N THR A 591 11.20 -17.43 -7.33
CA THR A 591 11.42 -17.49 -8.79
C THR A 591 10.68 -18.67 -9.42
N ILE A 592 10.29 -18.48 -10.68
CA ILE A 592 9.62 -19.49 -11.50
C ILE A 592 10.38 -19.61 -12.81
N GLU A 593 10.74 -20.84 -13.20
CA GLU A 593 11.28 -21.12 -14.53
C GLU A 593 10.14 -21.13 -15.55
N LEU A 594 10.23 -20.26 -16.57
CA LEU A 594 9.18 -20.13 -17.57
C LEU A 594 9.26 -21.24 -18.60
N PRO A 595 8.13 -21.92 -18.95
CA PRO A 595 8.07 -22.84 -20.08
C PRO A 595 8.46 -22.17 -21.40
N THR A 596 9.22 -22.86 -22.23
CA THR A 596 9.70 -22.34 -23.52
C THR A 596 8.82 -22.69 -24.71
N ASP A 597 7.85 -23.59 -24.49
CA ASP A 597 6.97 -24.19 -25.50
C ASP A 597 5.54 -23.62 -25.49
N LEU A 598 5.24 -22.67 -24.60
CA LEU A 598 3.94 -22.03 -24.49
C LEU A 598 3.95 -20.61 -25.04
N GLU A 599 2.97 -20.27 -25.87
CA GLU A 599 2.79 -18.92 -26.41
C GLU A 599 2.03 -18.01 -25.43
N GLU A 600 1.13 -18.57 -24.62
CA GLU A 600 0.35 -17.82 -23.64
C GLU A 600 0.49 -18.45 -22.25
N MET A 601 0.93 -17.63 -21.30
CA MET A 601 1.17 -18.03 -19.92
C MET A 601 0.46 -17.08 -18.97
N ARG A 602 -0.40 -17.61 -18.12
CA ARG A 602 -1.02 -16.87 -17.01
C ARG A 602 -0.69 -17.58 -15.70
N PHE A 603 0.13 -16.90 -14.88
CA PHE A 603 0.52 -17.40 -13.57
C PHE A 603 -0.35 -16.80 -12.48
N LYS A 604 -0.78 -17.65 -11.57
CA LYS A 604 -1.24 -17.28 -10.23
C LYS A 604 -0.24 -17.85 -9.24
N VAL A 605 0.30 -17.01 -8.35
CA VAL A 605 1.35 -17.38 -7.41
C VAL A 605 0.89 -17.04 -6.00
N ARG A 606 0.86 -18.04 -5.13
CA ARG A 606 0.57 -17.82 -3.71
C ARG A 606 1.87 -17.65 -2.93
N VAL A 607 2.00 -16.48 -2.32
CA VAL A 607 3.11 -16.14 -1.43
C VAL A 607 2.60 -16.13 0.00
N MET A 608 3.38 -16.72 0.91
CA MET A 608 3.01 -16.83 2.32
C MET A 608 4.18 -16.48 3.25
N PRO A 609 3.91 -16.05 4.49
CA PRO A 609 4.95 -15.88 5.51
C PRO A 609 5.65 -17.19 5.84
N THR A 610 6.95 -17.14 6.12
CA THR A 610 7.72 -18.31 6.60
C THR A 610 7.51 -18.57 8.09
N GLN A 611 7.25 -17.52 8.89
CA GLN A 611 7.01 -17.62 10.33
C GLN A 611 5.52 -17.88 10.62
N ILE A 612 5.03 -19.03 10.19
CA ILE A 612 3.72 -19.50 10.61
C ILE A 612 3.96 -20.52 11.71
N SER A 613 3.32 -20.31 12.87
CA SER A 613 3.34 -21.25 14.00
C SER A 613 2.62 -22.57 13.71
N PHE A 614 2.09 -22.72 12.49
CA PHE A 614 1.31 -23.86 12.04
C PHE A 614 1.69 -24.24 10.60
N ASP A 615 1.83 -25.53 10.37
CA ASP A 615 2.04 -26.10 9.04
C ASP A 615 1.03 -27.24 8.79
N ALA A 616 0.48 -27.27 7.58
CA ALA A 616 -0.40 -28.32 7.10
C ALA A 616 0.05 -28.78 5.73
N ASN A 617 0.30 -30.06 5.56
CA ASN A 617 0.78 -30.63 4.31
C ASN A 617 -0.09 -31.80 3.85
N LEU A 618 -0.64 -31.70 2.63
CA LEU A 618 -1.30 -32.81 1.96
C LEU A 618 -0.21 -33.74 1.42
N ILE A 619 -0.10 -34.93 1.99
CA ILE A 619 0.94 -35.90 1.65
C ILE A 619 0.48 -36.73 0.47
N GLU A 620 -0.77 -37.22 0.48
CA GLU A 620 -1.28 -38.15 -0.50
C GLU A 620 -2.81 -38.04 -0.63
N VAL A 621 -3.32 -38.22 -1.84
CA VAL A 621 -4.71 -38.53 -2.14
C VAL A 621 -4.72 -39.84 -2.99
N ALA A 622 -5.04 -40.96 -2.38
CA ALA A 622 -5.04 -42.28 -3.06
C ALA A 622 -6.15 -43.15 -2.53
N GLY A 623 -6.79 -43.96 -3.41
CA GLY A 623 -7.80 -44.94 -3.04
C GLY A 623 -9.05 -44.39 -2.37
N GLY A 624 -9.31 -43.04 -2.49
CA GLY A 624 -10.39 -42.35 -1.79
C GLY A 624 -10.02 -41.91 -0.38
N THR A 625 -8.73 -41.93 0.00
CA THR A 625 -8.19 -41.47 1.27
C THR A 625 -7.26 -40.26 1.04
N ALA A 626 -7.44 -39.17 1.80
CA ALA A 626 -6.55 -38.03 1.81
C ALA A 626 -5.82 -37.97 3.15
N THR A 627 -4.48 -37.82 3.13
CA THR A 627 -3.66 -37.68 4.34
C THR A 627 -3.07 -36.28 4.46
N ILE A 628 -3.41 -35.59 5.56
CA ILE A 628 -2.93 -34.25 5.89
C ILE A 628 -2.10 -34.30 7.18
N VAL A 629 -0.84 -33.88 7.13
CA VAL A 629 0.03 -33.78 8.32
C VAL A 629 -0.04 -32.37 8.89
N LEU A 630 -0.35 -32.25 10.17
CA LEU A 630 -0.47 -30.98 10.90
C LEU A 630 0.69 -30.81 11.89
N LYS A 631 1.29 -29.59 11.95
CA LYS A 631 2.36 -29.26 12.89
C LYS A 631 2.13 -27.87 13.52
N GLY A 632 2.61 -27.69 14.76
CA GLY A 632 2.58 -26.39 15.47
C GLY A 632 1.23 -26.05 16.07
N THR A 633 0.71 -24.85 15.89
CA THR A 633 -0.51 -24.33 16.55
C THR A 633 -1.61 -24.01 15.55
N LEU A 634 -2.73 -24.70 15.63
CA LEU A 634 -3.93 -24.42 14.84
C LEU A 634 -4.85 -23.47 15.60
N ASP A 635 -4.81 -22.20 15.25
CA ASP A 635 -5.60 -21.13 15.87
C ASP A 635 -6.26 -20.22 14.84
N ASN A 636 -6.83 -19.10 15.28
CA ASN A 636 -7.50 -18.14 14.37
C ASN A 636 -6.56 -17.57 13.30
N SER A 637 -5.26 -17.48 13.55
CA SER A 637 -4.28 -16.96 12.61
C SER A 637 -3.92 -17.97 11.51
N SER A 638 -4.09 -19.28 11.77
CA SER A 638 -3.65 -20.39 10.94
C SER A 638 -4.78 -21.23 10.31
N THR A 639 -6.05 -21.03 10.71
CA THR A 639 -7.21 -21.77 10.15
C THR A 639 -7.34 -21.63 8.62
N TRP A 640 -6.92 -20.52 8.03
CA TRP A 640 -6.94 -20.31 6.59
C TRP A 640 -6.00 -21.30 5.84
N HIS A 641 -4.81 -21.55 6.40
CA HIS A 641 -3.86 -22.50 5.82
C HIS A 641 -4.36 -23.94 5.93
N PHE A 642 -4.96 -24.28 7.06
CA PHE A 642 -5.64 -25.56 7.21
C PHE A 642 -6.75 -25.72 6.17
N GLN A 643 -7.60 -24.68 5.98
CA GLN A 643 -8.70 -24.71 5.00
C GLN A 643 -8.19 -24.92 3.58
N GLU A 644 -7.15 -24.20 3.18
CA GLU A 644 -6.56 -24.33 1.85
C GLU A 644 -6.08 -25.76 1.55
N VAL A 645 -5.36 -26.35 2.51
CA VAL A 645 -4.86 -27.74 2.34
C VAL A 645 -6.02 -28.73 2.34
N PHE A 646 -7.03 -28.45 3.15
CA PHE A 646 -8.24 -29.26 3.20
C PHE A 646 -9.04 -29.21 1.88
N ASP A 647 -9.24 -28.01 1.31
CA ASP A 647 -9.91 -27.81 0.02
C ASP A 647 -9.19 -28.56 -1.13
N ARG A 648 -7.87 -28.59 -1.09
CA ARG A 648 -7.07 -29.39 -2.03
C ARG A 648 -7.27 -30.88 -1.84
N ALA A 649 -7.39 -31.35 -0.60
CA ALA A 649 -7.61 -32.77 -0.29
C ALA A 649 -8.97 -33.27 -0.80
N ILE A 650 -10.00 -32.40 -0.78
CA ILE A 650 -11.36 -32.75 -1.23
C ILE A 650 -11.63 -32.41 -2.71
N ALA A 651 -10.64 -31.92 -3.45
CA ALA A 651 -10.77 -31.64 -4.88
C ALA A 651 -11.06 -32.91 -5.72
N GLU A 652 -10.69 -34.10 -5.21
CA GLU A 652 -11.04 -35.39 -5.75
C GLU A 652 -12.09 -36.10 -4.86
N PRO A 653 -12.87 -37.03 -5.39
CA PRO A 653 -13.82 -37.80 -4.59
C PRO A 653 -13.10 -38.64 -3.51
N ILE A 654 -13.31 -38.30 -2.24
CA ILE A 654 -12.73 -38.99 -1.10
C ILE A 654 -13.81 -39.63 -0.22
N LYS A 655 -13.41 -40.66 0.55
CA LYS A 655 -14.22 -41.34 1.55
C LYS A 655 -13.73 -41.09 2.97
N GLN A 656 -12.43 -40.82 3.10
CA GLN A 656 -11.79 -40.62 4.42
C GLN A 656 -10.72 -39.55 4.34
N ILE A 657 -10.58 -38.80 5.45
CA ILE A 657 -9.49 -37.86 5.71
C ILE A 657 -8.73 -38.30 6.95
N LEU A 658 -7.43 -38.43 6.81
CA LEU A 658 -6.50 -38.72 7.89
C LEU A 658 -5.79 -37.43 8.28
N LEU A 659 -6.07 -36.90 9.48
CA LEU A 659 -5.37 -35.76 10.03
C LEU A 659 -4.27 -36.25 10.99
N ASP A 660 -3.03 -36.30 10.54
CA ASP A 660 -1.89 -36.65 11.36
C ASP A 660 -1.53 -35.48 12.28
N MET A 661 -1.83 -35.61 13.55
CA MET A 661 -1.66 -34.57 14.57
C MET A 661 -0.44 -34.78 15.46
N ARG A 662 0.46 -35.71 15.13
CA ARG A 662 1.69 -35.96 15.92
C ARG A 662 2.54 -34.72 16.15
N GLY A 663 2.57 -33.83 15.14
CA GLY A 663 3.29 -32.55 15.20
C GLY A 663 2.44 -31.37 15.68
N LEU A 664 1.15 -31.56 15.99
CA LEU A 664 0.29 -30.47 16.43
C LEU A 664 0.45 -30.24 17.95
N GLU A 665 0.98 -29.10 18.31
CA GLU A 665 1.28 -28.73 19.69
C GLU A 665 0.07 -28.19 20.43
N HIS A 666 -0.76 -27.39 19.73
CA HIS A 666 -1.94 -26.75 20.29
C HIS A 666 -3.05 -26.62 19.25
N VAL A 667 -4.30 -26.68 19.69
CA VAL A 667 -5.50 -26.34 18.91
C VAL A 667 -6.42 -25.44 19.70
N SER A 668 -6.79 -24.31 19.13
CA SER A 668 -7.75 -23.38 19.73
C SER A 668 -9.20 -23.77 19.42
N SER A 669 -10.15 -23.13 20.08
CA SER A 669 -11.58 -23.30 19.76
C SER A 669 -11.92 -22.96 18.30
N ASN A 670 -11.19 -22.00 17.68
CA ASN A 670 -11.34 -21.67 16.26
C ASN A 670 -10.78 -22.78 15.35
N GLY A 671 -9.64 -23.36 15.73
CA GLY A 671 -9.09 -24.53 15.04
C GLY A 671 -10.03 -25.73 15.05
N ILE A 672 -10.61 -26.03 16.19
CA ILE A 672 -11.60 -27.10 16.31
C ILE A 672 -12.84 -26.83 15.44
N ARG A 673 -13.35 -25.57 15.46
CA ARG A 673 -14.46 -25.18 14.60
C ARG A 673 -14.14 -25.31 13.12
N ALA A 674 -12.91 -25.01 12.70
CA ALA A 674 -12.50 -25.18 11.32
C ALA A 674 -12.56 -26.66 10.89
N ILE A 675 -12.07 -27.58 11.73
CA ILE A 675 -12.17 -29.03 11.46
C ILE A 675 -13.64 -29.48 11.43
N ALA A 676 -14.44 -29.04 12.40
CA ALA A 676 -15.87 -29.39 12.49
C ALA A 676 -16.67 -28.85 11.29
N PHE A 677 -16.41 -27.63 10.87
CA PHE A 677 -17.05 -27.01 9.71
C PHE A 677 -16.76 -27.79 8.42
N ASN A 678 -15.51 -28.20 8.24
CA ASN A 678 -15.12 -29.02 7.08
C ASN A 678 -15.77 -30.41 7.10
N LYS A 679 -15.88 -31.06 8.26
CA LYS A 679 -16.65 -32.32 8.38
C LYS A 679 -18.10 -32.11 7.98
N GLN A 680 -18.73 -31.05 8.45
CA GLN A 680 -20.11 -30.74 8.11
C GLN A 680 -20.31 -30.48 6.60
N GLN A 681 -19.36 -29.82 5.94
CA GLN A 681 -19.41 -29.57 4.48
C GLN A 681 -19.39 -30.88 3.66
N MET A 682 -18.65 -31.87 4.12
CA MET A 682 -18.55 -33.20 3.43
C MET A 682 -19.72 -34.12 3.71
N GLY A 683 -20.51 -33.84 4.77
CA GLY A 683 -21.62 -34.68 5.18
C GLY A 683 -21.21 -36.04 5.80
N ASP A 684 -22.17 -36.95 5.94
CA ASP A 684 -21.98 -38.22 6.65
C ASP A 684 -21.19 -39.27 5.86
N ASN A 685 -20.88 -39.00 4.61
CA ASN A 685 -20.25 -39.99 3.69
C ASN A 685 -18.71 -39.98 3.71
N VAL A 686 -18.09 -39.07 4.46
CA VAL A 686 -16.63 -38.94 4.56
C VAL A 686 -16.23 -39.00 6.04
N ASP A 687 -15.40 -39.93 6.42
CA ASP A 687 -14.91 -40.07 7.79
C ASP A 687 -13.64 -39.27 8.02
N ILE A 688 -13.51 -38.68 9.23
CA ILE A 688 -12.28 -37.99 9.66
C ILE A 688 -11.64 -38.74 10.81
N TYR A 689 -10.41 -39.15 10.61
CA TYR A 689 -9.57 -39.82 11.60
C TYR A 689 -8.49 -38.85 12.11
N LEU A 690 -8.40 -38.66 13.43
CA LEU A 690 -7.38 -37.86 14.09
C LEU A 690 -6.27 -38.79 14.60
N ILE A 691 -5.09 -38.75 13.97
CA ILE A 691 -4.01 -39.68 14.28
C ILE A 691 -3.10 -39.08 15.36
N GLN A 692 -2.98 -39.77 16.48
CA GLN A 692 -2.07 -39.47 17.60
C GLN A 692 -2.02 -38.00 18.02
N PRO A 693 -3.15 -37.32 18.32
CA PRO A 693 -3.11 -35.98 18.89
C PRO A 693 -2.38 -35.98 20.23
N SER A 694 -1.59 -34.92 20.48
CA SER A 694 -0.93 -34.74 21.79
C SER A 694 -1.96 -34.68 22.92
N PRO A 695 -1.60 -34.95 24.19
CA PRO A 695 -2.53 -34.91 25.33
C PRO A 695 -3.28 -33.59 25.43
N ALA A 696 -2.61 -32.45 25.15
CA ALA A 696 -3.22 -31.13 25.20
C ALA A 696 -4.25 -30.92 24.07
N VAL A 697 -3.93 -31.39 22.85
CA VAL A 697 -4.83 -31.32 21.68
C VAL A 697 -6.04 -32.25 21.91
N ARG A 698 -5.81 -33.48 22.42
CA ARG A 698 -6.87 -34.42 22.76
C ARG A 698 -7.83 -33.86 23.79
N GLU A 699 -7.31 -33.22 24.85
CA GLU A 699 -8.10 -32.57 25.88
C GLU A 699 -8.94 -31.41 25.33
N ALA A 700 -8.36 -30.59 24.44
CA ALA A 700 -9.07 -29.49 23.80
C ALA A 700 -10.23 -29.98 22.92
N ILE A 701 -10.02 -31.04 22.15
CA ILE A 701 -11.05 -31.67 21.30
C ILE A 701 -12.15 -32.30 22.17
N SER A 702 -11.80 -33.03 23.25
CA SER A 702 -12.74 -33.71 24.13
C SER A 702 -13.67 -32.77 24.90
N ARG A 703 -13.27 -31.51 25.07
CA ARG A 703 -14.11 -30.47 25.69
C ARG A 703 -15.13 -29.87 24.72
N SER A 704 -15.08 -30.24 23.43
CA SER A 704 -16.02 -29.80 22.43
C SER A 704 -17.02 -30.89 22.06
N SER A 705 -18.22 -30.52 21.63
CA SER A 705 -19.22 -31.48 21.09
C SER A 705 -18.78 -32.15 19.79
N PHE A 706 -17.70 -31.68 19.18
CA PHE A 706 -17.11 -32.26 17.95
C PHE A 706 -16.44 -33.62 18.17
N CYS A 707 -16.15 -33.97 19.42
CA CYS A 707 -15.54 -35.26 19.74
C CYS A 707 -16.38 -36.48 19.26
N ASP A 708 -17.70 -36.30 19.11
CA ASP A 708 -18.62 -37.35 18.67
C ASP A 708 -18.65 -37.52 17.12
N ASP A 709 -18.09 -36.56 16.37
CA ASP A 709 -18.10 -36.52 14.91
C ASP A 709 -16.80 -37.01 14.27
N VAL A 710 -15.79 -37.35 15.07
CA VAL A 710 -14.46 -37.77 14.61
C VAL A 710 -13.94 -38.96 15.39
N GLU A 711 -13.10 -39.78 14.77
CA GLU A 711 -12.46 -40.93 15.42
C GLU A 711 -10.99 -40.62 15.75
N ILE A 712 -10.59 -40.76 17.01
CA ILE A 712 -9.19 -40.62 17.42
C ILE A 712 -8.53 -42.00 17.43
N VAL A 713 -7.46 -42.13 16.64
CA VAL A 713 -6.75 -43.40 16.46
C VAL A 713 -5.26 -43.27 16.85
N GLU A 714 -4.70 -44.36 17.34
CA GLU A 714 -3.30 -44.42 17.72
C GLU A 714 -2.36 -44.83 16.58
N SER A 715 -2.89 -45.43 15.51
CA SER A 715 -2.13 -45.77 14.31
C SER A 715 -3.01 -45.84 13.07
N VAL A 716 -2.40 -45.59 11.90
CA VAL A 716 -3.10 -45.68 10.61
C VAL A 716 -3.58 -47.13 10.33
N GLU A 717 -2.87 -48.13 10.84
CA GLU A 717 -3.18 -49.57 10.66
C GLU A 717 -4.49 -49.96 11.35
N SER A 718 -5.00 -49.17 12.28
CA SER A 718 -6.29 -49.40 12.96
C SER A 718 -7.50 -48.89 12.17
N ILE A 719 -7.28 -48.16 11.05
CA ILE A 719 -8.33 -47.57 10.24
C ILE A 719 -8.82 -48.55 9.20
N PRO A 720 -10.15 -48.80 9.07
CA PRO A 720 -10.69 -49.68 8.05
C PRO A 720 -10.37 -49.19 6.62
N ASP A 721 -10.11 -50.11 5.72
CA ASP A 721 -9.95 -49.89 4.26
C ASP A 721 -8.76 -48.99 3.81
N VAL A 722 -7.76 -48.74 4.66
CA VAL A 722 -6.51 -48.14 4.20
C VAL A 722 -5.60 -49.21 3.63
N GLU A 723 -5.47 -49.25 2.28
CA GLU A 723 -4.38 -50.02 1.63
C GLU A 723 -3.03 -49.42 2.11
N SER A 724 -2.19 -50.24 2.70
CA SER A 724 -0.91 -49.86 3.26
C SER A 724 0.01 -49.25 2.22
N SER A 725 0.01 -47.93 2.07
CA SER A 725 1.05 -47.21 1.32
C SER A 725 2.27 -47.01 2.22
N THR A 726 3.40 -47.53 1.80
CA THR A 726 4.70 -47.54 2.51
C THR A 726 5.42 -46.16 2.52
N ALA A 727 4.72 -45.08 2.57
CA ALA A 727 5.28 -43.71 2.43
C ALA A 727 5.30 -42.87 3.74
N ILE A 728 5.12 -43.49 4.92
CA ILE A 728 5.36 -42.77 6.19
C ILE A 728 6.68 -43.26 6.79
N GLY A 729 7.78 -42.87 6.16
CA GLY A 729 9.14 -43.04 6.66
C GLY A 729 9.56 -41.88 7.58
N VAL A 730 10.09 -42.24 8.72
CA VAL A 730 10.69 -41.54 9.87
C VAL A 730 11.16 -40.09 9.66
#